data_6406209d9524ce0bd41ad77ff9f922a9
#
_entry.id   6406209d9524ce0bd41ad77ff9f922a9
#
_cell.length_a   1.000
_cell.length_b   1.000
_cell.length_c   1.000
_cell.angle_alpha   90.00
_cell.angle_beta   90.00
_cell.angle_gamma   90.00
#
_symmetry.space_group_name_H-M   'P 1'
#
loop_
_entity.id
_entity.type
_entity.pdbx_description
1 polymer ?
#
loop_
_entity_poly.entity_id
_entity_poly.type
_entity_poly.pdbx_seq_one_letter_code
_entity_poly.pdbx_strand_id
1 'polypeptide(L)'
;MTVNSRIIKTFLAWSPDAVDVPLMNGLRVQILPTMEDLPRARKHQFAAFIASEALLVVWDDDANNLVNRAKLIEGELMELVWKTGEPEEVTDEPAAKKGPAVVAEEIDEESGEVLPENRPTHLMNTVLVTITLIIIITLLGAGYRQLAIEVKIDGSYTRIAFVALSPVQIFFTLFFAQVIVGCIAQMIGPVRQMTMNSRFYSALLPRRIQGRNLPHVTIQCPVYKEGLASVIAPTVKSIKQAISTYELQGGSANIFINDDGLQLLDEEEREARIEFYADNSIGWTARPKHGLDGFVRRGKFKKASNMNFGLMVSCNVEEKLLAISRGNDWTQADEAQAYERCLSEVLEEHGRAWADGNIRIGDYILLIDSDTRVPSDCLLDAASEMEQGPEVGIMQFSSGVMQVVHTYFENGITFFTNLIYTAIRYTVSNGDVAPFVGHNAILRWAAIQQVSYFDEDGYEKFWSESHVSEDFDMSLRLQCNGYIIRMGAWAGEGFKEGVSLTVYDELARWEKYAYGCNELLFNPLRQWFYRGPFTPLFRQFLFSNIRMTSKITIVSYIGTYYAIGAAWILTTVNYFVMGWFNGYLDKYYLDSWQVWFSLVIVFNGLGNISLAIMRYRIGDKSFFGALFENFKWILMLAIFLGGLSLHVSQALLAHMFEIDMTWGATGKEAEFSNFFIEVPK
;
A
#
# COMPACT_ATOMS: atom_id res chain seq x y z
N MET A 1 -30.03 -11.87 24.68
CA MET A 1 -30.04 -11.15 25.98
C MET A 1 -30.81 -9.85 25.83
N THR A 2 -31.66 -9.48 26.74
CA THR A 2 -32.39 -8.20 26.75
C THR A 2 -31.80 -7.27 27.80
N VAL A 3 -31.66 -6.01 27.49
CA VAL A 3 -31.14 -4.97 28.38
C VAL A 3 -32.20 -3.88 28.48
N ASN A 4 -32.61 -3.55 29.71
CA ASN A 4 -33.60 -2.54 30.01
C ASN A 4 -32.98 -1.49 30.92
N SER A 5 -32.56 -0.36 30.39
CA SER A 5 -31.98 0.72 31.19
C SER A 5 -32.73 2.04 30.98
N ARG A 6 -32.57 2.96 31.96
CA ARG A 6 -33.17 4.30 31.84
C ARG A 6 -32.68 5.07 30.62
N ILE A 7 -31.44 4.86 30.22
CA ILE A 7 -30.81 5.55 29.12
C ILE A 7 -31.48 5.18 27.81
N ILE A 8 -31.75 3.90 27.58
CA ILE A 8 -32.46 3.38 26.41
C ILE A 8 -33.87 4.01 26.33
N LYS A 9 -34.59 4.06 27.44
CA LYS A 9 -35.92 4.67 27.51
C LYS A 9 -35.88 6.18 27.22
N THR A 10 -34.89 6.88 27.74
CA THR A 10 -34.69 8.31 27.52
C THR A 10 -34.39 8.60 26.06
N PHE A 11 -33.48 7.85 25.47
CA PHE A 11 -33.13 8.03 24.07
C PHE A 11 -34.32 7.80 23.13
N LEU A 12 -35.02 6.68 23.28
CA LEU A 12 -36.20 6.36 22.47
C LEU A 12 -37.37 7.35 22.69
N ALA A 13 -37.46 7.93 23.85
CA ALA A 13 -38.46 8.97 24.13
C ALA A 13 -38.09 10.32 23.48
N TRP A 14 -36.80 10.63 23.33
CA TRP A 14 -36.32 11.86 22.67
C TRP A 14 -36.36 11.77 21.15
N SER A 15 -36.26 10.58 20.60
CA SER A 15 -36.18 10.35 19.16
C SER A 15 -37.17 9.28 18.71
N PRO A 16 -38.50 9.54 18.84
CA PRO A 16 -39.53 8.54 18.56
C PRO A 16 -39.60 8.08 17.11
N ASP A 17 -39.15 8.91 16.16
CA ASP A 17 -39.16 8.62 14.73
C ASP A 17 -37.81 8.09 14.21
N ALA A 18 -36.84 7.87 15.11
CA ALA A 18 -35.53 7.37 14.70
C ALA A 18 -35.63 5.92 14.20
N VAL A 19 -35.02 5.65 13.09
CA VAL A 19 -34.92 4.31 12.47
C VAL A 19 -33.67 3.56 12.99
N ASP A 20 -32.68 4.31 13.40
CA ASP A 20 -31.44 3.77 13.98
C ASP A 20 -30.85 4.69 15.06
N VAL A 21 -29.97 4.12 15.88
CA VAL A 21 -29.21 4.83 16.91
C VAL A 21 -27.78 4.97 16.45
N PRO A 22 -27.28 6.20 16.18
CA PRO A 22 -25.87 6.42 15.91
C PRO A 22 -25.07 6.29 17.22
N LEU A 23 -24.09 5.42 17.28
CA LEU A 23 -23.15 5.29 18.40
C LEU A 23 -21.90 6.18 18.14
N MET A 24 -21.19 6.53 19.22
CA MET A 24 -20.03 7.43 19.16
C MET A 24 -18.87 6.88 18.31
N ASN A 25 -18.76 5.57 18.17
CA ASN A 25 -17.79 4.90 17.30
C ASN A 25 -18.20 4.89 15.81
N GLY A 26 -19.30 5.56 15.45
CA GLY A 26 -19.84 5.63 14.10
C GLY A 26 -20.70 4.42 13.70
N LEU A 27 -20.85 3.44 14.57
CA LEU A 27 -21.79 2.34 14.38
C LEU A 27 -23.22 2.84 14.54
N ARG A 28 -24.14 2.26 13.76
CA ARG A 28 -25.58 2.51 13.91
C ARG A 28 -26.26 1.21 14.28
N VAL A 29 -27.12 1.24 15.28
CA VAL A 29 -27.91 0.09 15.71
C VAL A 29 -29.39 0.36 15.36
N GLN A 30 -30.01 -0.55 14.64
CA GLN A 30 -31.37 -0.42 14.16
C GLN A 30 -32.39 -0.32 15.30
N ILE A 31 -33.46 0.41 15.06
CA ILE A 31 -34.64 0.45 15.93
C ILE A 31 -35.76 -0.32 15.23
N LEU A 32 -36.28 -1.35 15.88
CA LEU A 32 -37.42 -2.14 15.42
C LEU A 32 -38.69 -1.69 16.12
N PRO A 33 -39.83 -1.61 15.43
CA PRO A 33 -41.09 -1.20 16.04
C PRO A 33 -41.53 -2.12 17.16
N THR A 34 -41.47 -3.44 16.93
CA THR A 34 -41.95 -4.45 17.88
C THR A 34 -41.02 -5.63 18.03
N MET A 35 -41.17 -6.44 19.06
CA MET A 35 -40.38 -7.67 19.25
C MET A 35 -40.67 -8.71 18.16
N GLU A 36 -41.83 -8.67 17.52
CA GLU A 36 -42.19 -9.57 16.43
C GLU A 36 -41.34 -9.33 15.16
N ASP A 37 -40.76 -8.14 15.04
CA ASP A 37 -39.85 -7.78 13.92
C ASP A 37 -38.42 -8.29 14.10
N LEU A 38 -38.09 -8.82 15.28
CA LEU A 38 -36.74 -9.31 15.61
C LEU A 38 -36.21 -10.39 14.63
N PRO A 39 -37.01 -11.31 14.07
CA PRO A 39 -36.55 -12.23 13.04
C PRO A 39 -36.08 -11.55 11.75
N ARG A 40 -36.54 -10.33 11.49
CA ARG A 40 -36.11 -9.50 10.35
C ARG A 40 -34.93 -8.60 10.68
N ALA A 41 -34.47 -8.63 11.92
CA ALA A 41 -33.32 -7.83 12.35
C ALA A 41 -32.07 -8.17 11.53
N ARG A 42 -31.24 -7.17 11.28
CA ARG A 42 -29.93 -7.33 10.66
C ARG A 42 -29.02 -8.07 11.62
N LYS A 43 -28.88 -9.38 11.43
CA LYS A 43 -28.18 -10.30 12.35
C LYS A 43 -26.75 -9.88 12.65
N HIS A 44 -26.05 -9.33 11.67
CA HIS A 44 -24.68 -8.85 11.76
C HIS A 44 -24.48 -7.60 12.63
N GLN A 45 -25.57 -6.91 13.03
CA GLN A 45 -25.49 -5.80 13.98
C GLN A 45 -25.33 -6.27 15.43
N PHE A 46 -25.62 -7.54 15.69
CA PHE A 46 -25.55 -8.14 17.03
C PHE A 46 -26.40 -7.45 18.09
N ALA A 47 -27.20 -6.46 17.69
CA ALA A 47 -28.12 -5.74 18.55
C ALA A 47 -29.27 -5.07 17.76
N ALA A 48 -30.39 -4.85 18.45
CA ALA A 48 -31.48 -4.02 17.98
C ALA A 48 -32.22 -3.36 19.17
N PHE A 49 -32.63 -2.09 18.99
CA PHE A 49 -33.54 -1.46 19.96
C PHE A 49 -34.98 -1.80 19.56
N ILE A 50 -35.82 -2.11 20.54
CA ILE A 50 -37.25 -2.37 20.37
C ILE A 50 -38.04 -1.18 20.92
N ALA A 51 -38.68 -0.43 20.00
CA ALA A 51 -39.38 0.80 20.40
C ALA A 51 -40.58 0.57 21.31
N SER A 52 -41.43 -0.44 21.03
CA SER A 52 -42.64 -0.73 21.80
C SER A 52 -42.36 -1.05 23.26
N GLU A 53 -41.25 -1.69 23.54
CA GLU A 53 -40.92 -2.15 24.91
C GLU A 53 -39.77 -1.34 25.53
N ALA A 54 -39.20 -0.44 24.77
CA ALA A 54 -38.08 0.44 25.13
C ALA A 54 -36.91 -0.36 25.77
N LEU A 55 -36.46 -1.37 25.05
CA LEU A 55 -35.34 -2.23 25.45
C LEU A 55 -34.37 -2.48 24.30
N LEU A 56 -33.16 -2.90 24.65
CA LEU A 56 -32.14 -3.34 23.74
C LEU A 56 -32.06 -4.87 23.75
N VAL A 57 -32.13 -5.48 22.58
CA VAL A 57 -31.85 -6.91 22.40
C VAL A 57 -30.44 -7.07 21.82
N VAL A 58 -29.64 -7.89 22.50
CA VAL A 58 -28.26 -8.19 22.08
C VAL A 58 -28.12 -9.68 21.83
N TRP A 59 -27.47 -10.04 20.73
CA TRP A 59 -27.09 -11.42 20.40
C TRP A 59 -25.63 -11.49 19.98
N ASP A 60 -25.04 -12.67 20.11
CA ASP A 60 -23.67 -12.95 19.72
C ASP A 60 -23.54 -14.45 19.47
N ASP A 61 -22.68 -14.86 18.59
CA ASP A 61 -22.37 -16.27 18.34
C ASP A 61 -21.62 -16.91 19.52
N ASP A 62 -20.89 -16.10 20.31
CA ASP A 62 -20.26 -16.51 21.57
C ASP A 62 -21.00 -15.91 22.78
N ALA A 63 -21.60 -16.79 23.60
CA ALA A 63 -22.33 -16.38 24.78
C ALA A 63 -21.49 -15.57 25.79
N ASN A 64 -20.17 -15.75 25.83
CA ASN A 64 -19.27 -15.02 26.72
C ASN A 64 -19.15 -13.53 26.37
N ASN A 65 -19.40 -13.17 25.10
CA ASN A 65 -19.29 -11.79 24.62
C ASN A 65 -20.56 -10.96 24.84
N LEU A 66 -21.71 -11.58 25.08
CA LEU A 66 -23.02 -10.90 25.22
C LEU A 66 -23.01 -9.74 26.20
N VAL A 67 -22.45 -9.95 27.40
CA VAL A 67 -22.44 -8.94 28.47
C VAL A 67 -21.51 -7.77 28.11
N ASN A 68 -20.36 -8.05 27.51
CA ASN A 68 -19.42 -7.04 27.14
C ASN A 68 -19.96 -6.18 25.98
N ARG A 69 -20.62 -6.79 25.00
CA ARG A 69 -21.28 -6.10 23.90
C ARG A 69 -22.43 -5.22 24.39
N ALA A 70 -23.25 -5.72 25.29
CA ALA A 70 -24.34 -4.95 25.86
C ALA A 70 -23.83 -3.72 26.63
N LYS A 71 -22.78 -3.88 27.46
CA LYS A 71 -22.14 -2.77 28.19
C LYS A 71 -21.51 -1.74 27.24
N LEU A 72 -20.91 -2.18 26.16
CA LEU A 72 -20.30 -1.28 25.16
C LEU A 72 -21.39 -0.40 24.52
N ILE A 73 -22.47 -0.99 24.01
CA ILE A 73 -23.58 -0.25 23.40
C ILE A 73 -24.25 0.71 24.38
N GLU A 74 -24.46 0.25 25.62
CA GLU A 74 -25.08 1.08 26.68
C GLU A 74 -24.14 2.25 27.07
N GLY A 75 -22.83 2.02 27.16
CA GLY A 75 -21.83 3.06 27.43
C GLY A 75 -21.77 4.13 26.36
N GLU A 76 -21.75 3.72 25.09
CA GLU A 76 -21.76 4.60 23.94
C GLU A 76 -23.07 5.44 23.87
N LEU A 77 -24.20 4.81 24.15
CA LEU A 77 -25.48 5.50 24.21
C LEU A 77 -25.53 6.51 25.37
N MET A 78 -24.94 6.17 26.52
CA MET A 78 -24.81 7.06 27.66
C MET A 78 -24.03 8.32 27.28
N GLU A 79 -22.90 8.13 26.64
CA GLU A 79 -22.05 9.24 26.21
C GLU A 79 -22.77 10.15 25.19
N LEU A 80 -23.54 9.55 24.26
CA LEU A 80 -24.38 10.28 23.32
C LEU A 80 -25.44 11.14 24.03
N VAL A 81 -26.16 10.57 24.98
CA VAL A 81 -27.24 11.27 25.72
C VAL A 81 -26.68 12.40 26.59
N TRP A 82 -25.52 12.21 27.21
CA TRP A 82 -24.89 13.27 28.03
C TRP A 82 -24.32 14.42 27.19
N LYS A 83 -23.74 14.14 26.02
CA LYS A 83 -23.21 15.19 25.13
C LYS A 83 -24.28 16.05 24.44
N THR A 84 -25.49 15.51 24.27
CA THR A 84 -26.63 16.27 23.70
C THR A 84 -27.39 17.09 24.75
N GLY A 85 -27.09 16.95 26.04
CA GLY A 85 -27.81 17.58 27.16
C GLY A 85 -27.15 18.81 27.78
N GLU A 86 -25.96 19.21 27.36
CA GLU A 86 -25.30 20.41 27.90
C GLU A 86 -25.45 21.62 26.96
N PRO A 87 -25.94 22.79 27.45
CA PRO A 87 -25.85 24.04 26.71
C PRO A 87 -24.38 24.50 26.67
N GLU A 88 -23.89 24.90 25.51
CA GLU A 88 -22.55 25.47 25.33
C GLU A 88 -22.34 26.71 26.21
N GLU A 89 -21.64 26.57 27.31
CA GLU A 89 -20.95 27.68 27.96
C GLU A 89 -19.54 27.82 27.38
N VAL A 90 -19.33 28.97 26.76
CA VAL A 90 -18.02 29.41 26.25
C VAL A 90 -17.12 29.74 27.46
N THR A 91 -16.16 28.86 27.75
CA THR A 91 -15.05 29.18 28.65
C THR A 91 -13.72 28.91 27.94
N ASP A 92 -12.95 30.00 27.83
CA ASP A 92 -11.54 29.98 27.44
C ASP A 92 -10.69 29.27 28.50
N GLU A 93 -10.21 28.04 28.16
CA GLU A 93 -9.04 27.44 28.84
C GLU A 93 -8.27 26.48 27.88
N PRO A 94 -6.93 26.29 28.12
CA PRO A 94 -6.02 25.84 27.08
C PRO A 94 -6.02 24.34 26.85
N ALA A 95 -6.05 24.01 25.59
CA ALA A 95 -5.79 22.73 24.88
C ALA A 95 -5.42 21.49 25.71
N ALA A 96 -6.41 20.69 26.10
CA ALA A 96 -6.30 19.26 26.31
C ALA A 96 -6.86 18.53 25.06
N LYS A 97 -6.21 17.42 24.70
CA LYS A 97 -6.42 16.59 23.51
C LYS A 97 -7.88 16.52 23.04
N LYS A 98 -8.21 17.29 22.01
CA LYS A 98 -9.49 17.17 21.31
C LYS A 98 -9.44 15.92 20.43
N GLY A 99 -10.41 15.04 20.59
CA GLY A 99 -10.78 14.06 19.58
C GLY A 99 -11.15 14.77 18.24
N PRO A 100 -11.26 14.06 17.13
CA PRO A 100 -11.44 14.67 15.82
C PRO A 100 -12.69 15.56 15.81
N ALA A 101 -12.47 16.85 15.58
CA ALA A 101 -13.55 17.82 15.43
C ALA A 101 -14.42 17.39 14.23
N VAL A 102 -15.71 17.21 14.44
CA VAL A 102 -16.70 17.13 13.36
C VAL A 102 -16.67 18.47 12.65
N VAL A 103 -16.02 18.53 11.49
CA VAL A 103 -16.03 19.73 10.64
C VAL A 103 -17.42 19.81 10.02
N ALA A 104 -18.16 20.90 10.26
CA ALA A 104 -19.43 21.14 9.64
C ALA A 104 -19.31 21.12 8.10
N GLU A 105 -20.28 20.55 7.41
CA GLU A 105 -20.34 20.54 5.96
C GLU A 105 -20.49 21.98 5.47
N GLU A 106 -19.54 22.45 4.66
CA GLU A 106 -19.75 23.62 3.83
C GLU A 106 -20.62 23.19 2.65
N ILE A 107 -21.91 23.50 2.73
CA ILE A 107 -22.88 23.28 1.66
C ILE A 107 -22.93 24.57 0.83
N ASP A 108 -22.84 24.44 -0.47
CA ASP A 108 -23.12 25.55 -1.37
C ASP A 108 -24.59 25.97 -1.18
N GLU A 109 -24.82 27.16 -0.68
CA GLU A 109 -26.15 27.69 -0.37
C GLU A 109 -27.09 27.80 -1.63
N GLU A 110 -26.52 27.85 -2.85
CA GLU A 110 -27.28 27.94 -4.09
C GLU A 110 -27.61 26.55 -4.71
N SER A 111 -26.72 25.56 -4.63
CA SER A 111 -26.92 24.26 -5.26
C SER A 111 -27.29 23.15 -4.27
N GLY A 112 -27.10 23.34 -2.97
CA GLY A 112 -27.30 22.30 -1.96
C GLY A 112 -26.29 21.16 -2.05
N GLU A 113 -25.25 21.30 -2.87
CA GLU A 113 -24.18 20.32 -3.00
C GLU A 113 -23.08 20.53 -1.96
N VAL A 114 -22.54 19.43 -1.47
CA VAL A 114 -21.38 19.46 -0.56
C VAL A 114 -20.18 19.95 -1.34
N LEU A 115 -19.60 21.09 -0.91
CA LEU A 115 -18.41 21.64 -1.54
C LEU A 115 -17.24 20.66 -1.39
N PRO A 116 -16.48 20.42 -2.47
CA PRO A 116 -15.32 19.54 -2.41
C PRO A 116 -14.30 20.07 -1.40
N GLU A 117 -13.74 19.17 -0.58
CA GLU A 117 -12.73 19.50 0.41
C GLU A 117 -11.55 20.24 -0.26
N ASN A 118 -11.20 21.42 0.26
CA ASN A 118 -10.02 22.13 -0.23
C ASN A 118 -8.76 21.38 0.20
N ARG A 119 -8.13 20.69 -0.75
CA ARG A 119 -6.91 19.89 -0.54
C ARG A 119 -5.67 20.66 -0.99
N PRO A 120 -5.02 21.41 -0.10
CA PRO A 120 -3.88 22.23 -0.46
C PRO A 120 -2.73 21.39 -1.01
N THR A 121 -2.01 21.93 -1.98
CA THR A 121 -0.79 21.33 -2.48
C THR A 121 0.40 21.93 -1.77
N HIS A 122 1.12 21.12 -0.98
CA HIS A 122 2.36 21.56 -0.35
C HIS A 122 3.51 21.56 -1.37
N LEU A 123 4.36 22.59 -1.27
CA LEU A 123 5.49 22.81 -2.19
C LEU A 123 6.85 22.50 -1.55
N MET A 124 6.87 21.95 -0.33
CA MET A 124 8.13 21.69 0.37
C MET A 124 9.01 20.71 -0.41
N ASN A 125 8.43 19.65 -0.98
CA ASN A 125 9.18 18.73 -1.83
C ASN A 125 9.82 19.46 -3.03
N THR A 126 9.12 20.41 -3.64
CA THR A 126 9.66 21.24 -4.73
C THR A 126 10.89 22.03 -4.27
N VAL A 127 10.86 22.60 -3.07
CA VAL A 127 12.02 23.32 -2.49
C VAL A 127 13.18 22.36 -2.25
N LEU A 128 12.92 21.18 -1.68
CA LEU A 128 13.96 20.18 -1.40
C LEU A 128 14.66 19.70 -2.67
N VAL A 129 13.88 19.38 -3.70
CA VAL A 129 14.41 18.99 -5.02
C VAL A 129 15.22 20.12 -5.65
N THR A 130 14.75 21.37 -5.54
CA THR A 130 15.50 22.53 -6.04
C THR A 130 16.85 22.68 -5.34
N ILE A 131 16.89 22.56 -4.02
CA ILE A 131 18.15 22.58 -3.24
C ILE A 131 19.07 21.44 -3.69
N THR A 132 18.53 20.25 -3.86
CA THR A 132 19.28 19.09 -4.38
C THR A 132 19.92 19.39 -5.73
N LEU A 133 19.17 19.97 -6.67
CA LEU A 133 19.68 20.34 -7.99
C LEU A 133 20.78 21.43 -7.91
N ILE A 134 20.61 22.43 -7.03
CA ILE A 134 21.63 23.44 -6.80
C ILE A 134 22.93 22.81 -6.29
N ILE A 135 22.84 21.84 -5.35
CA ILE A 135 24.00 21.11 -4.84
C ILE A 135 24.69 20.35 -5.98
N ILE A 136 23.92 19.64 -6.82
CA ILE A 136 24.46 18.90 -7.96
C ILE A 136 25.23 19.83 -8.92
N ILE A 137 24.61 20.95 -9.31
CA ILE A 137 25.22 21.95 -10.22
C ILE A 137 26.49 22.50 -9.59
N THR A 138 26.48 22.81 -8.30
CA THR A 138 27.63 23.36 -7.58
C THR A 138 28.79 22.36 -7.54
N LEU A 139 28.50 21.08 -7.23
CA LEU A 139 29.53 20.04 -7.16
C LEU A 139 30.13 19.73 -8.55
N LEU A 140 29.29 19.65 -9.59
CA LEU A 140 29.76 19.49 -10.98
C LEU A 140 30.60 20.67 -11.42
N GLY A 141 30.15 21.90 -11.12
CA GLY A 141 30.89 23.12 -11.44
C GLY A 141 32.25 23.19 -10.75
N ALA A 142 32.31 22.79 -9.48
CA ALA A 142 33.59 22.69 -8.74
C ALA A 142 34.52 21.65 -9.38
N GLY A 143 33.99 20.50 -9.78
CA GLY A 143 34.74 19.47 -10.48
C GLY A 143 35.29 19.96 -11.83
N TYR A 144 34.47 20.59 -12.64
CA TYR A 144 34.93 21.14 -13.95
C TYR A 144 35.92 22.28 -13.77
N ARG A 145 35.76 23.13 -12.78
CA ARG A 145 36.74 24.17 -12.44
C ARG A 145 38.08 23.54 -12.09
N GLN A 146 38.11 22.47 -11.31
CA GLN A 146 39.35 21.76 -10.95
C GLN A 146 40.01 21.16 -12.19
N LEU A 147 39.26 20.48 -13.07
CA LEU A 147 39.74 19.95 -14.32
C LEU A 147 40.39 21.06 -15.19
N ALA A 148 39.71 22.19 -15.31
CA ALA A 148 40.23 23.32 -16.09
C ALA A 148 41.55 23.88 -15.53
N ILE A 149 41.69 23.93 -14.21
CA ILE A 149 42.93 24.35 -13.53
C ILE A 149 44.05 23.36 -13.82
N GLU A 150 43.80 22.06 -13.70
CA GLU A 150 44.80 21.04 -13.92
C GLU A 150 45.26 20.95 -15.38
N VAL A 151 44.31 21.04 -16.33
CA VAL A 151 44.64 21.14 -17.77
C VAL A 151 45.54 22.36 -18.06
N LYS A 152 45.29 23.48 -17.40
CA LYS A 152 46.08 24.68 -17.58
C LYS A 152 47.50 24.56 -16.96
N ILE A 153 47.63 23.83 -15.86
CA ILE A 153 48.94 23.61 -15.19
C ILE A 153 49.77 22.60 -15.96
N ASP A 154 49.17 21.48 -16.33
CA ASP A 154 49.92 20.36 -16.95
C ASP A 154 50.03 20.48 -18.48
N GLY A 155 49.24 21.35 -19.10
CA GLY A 155 49.16 21.50 -20.57
C GLY A 155 48.55 20.28 -21.28
N SER A 156 48.05 19.29 -20.55
CA SER A 156 47.49 18.06 -21.09
C SER A 156 45.97 18.09 -21.14
N TYR A 157 45.41 17.87 -22.34
CA TYR A 157 43.95 17.80 -22.55
C TYR A 157 43.37 16.42 -22.31
N THR A 158 44.17 15.39 -21.97
CA THR A 158 43.67 14.03 -21.76
C THR A 158 42.67 13.93 -20.60
N ARG A 159 42.81 14.80 -19.57
CA ARG A 159 41.89 14.84 -18.43
C ARG A 159 40.48 15.31 -18.79
N ILE A 160 40.30 16.00 -19.91
CA ILE A 160 38.95 16.38 -20.40
C ILE A 160 38.10 15.14 -20.69
N ALA A 161 38.71 13.98 -20.91
CA ALA A 161 37.97 12.71 -21.03
C ALA A 161 37.10 12.39 -19.81
N PHE A 162 37.49 12.88 -18.61
CA PHE A 162 36.63 12.72 -17.39
C PHE A 162 35.27 13.40 -17.51
N VAL A 163 35.11 14.39 -18.39
CA VAL A 163 33.79 14.99 -18.62
C VAL A 163 32.81 13.96 -19.18
N ALA A 164 33.26 12.91 -19.85
CA ALA A 164 32.40 11.81 -20.28
C ALA A 164 31.74 11.03 -19.12
N LEU A 165 32.33 11.11 -17.92
CA LEU A 165 31.76 10.50 -16.70
C LEU A 165 30.67 11.38 -16.05
N SER A 166 30.39 12.57 -16.57
CA SER A 166 29.40 13.50 -16.00
C SER A 166 28.01 12.89 -15.78
N PRO A 167 27.43 12.08 -16.69
CA PRO A 167 26.15 11.44 -16.44
C PRO A 167 26.16 10.53 -15.18
N VAL A 168 27.23 9.77 -15.01
CA VAL A 168 27.42 8.89 -13.85
C VAL A 168 27.59 9.74 -12.58
N GLN A 169 28.37 10.80 -12.66
CA GLN A 169 28.60 11.72 -11.54
C GLN A 169 27.29 12.44 -11.15
N ILE A 170 26.49 12.92 -12.10
CA ILE A 170 25.17 13.52 -11.84
C ILE A 170 24.30 12.55 -11.07
N PHE A 171 24.24 11.29 -11.51
CA PHE A 171 23.39 10.27 -10.94
C PHE A 171 23.76 9.98 -9.48
N PHE A 172 25.03 9.72 -9.19
CA PHE A 172 25.49 9.49 -7.81
C PHE A 172 25.37 10.74 -6.93
N THR A 173 25.67 11.92 -7.48
CA THR A 173 25.50 13.18 -6.74
C THR A 173 24.03 13.43 -6.41
N LEU A 174 23.11 13.11 -7.31
CA LEU A 174 21.66 13.21 -7.07
C LEU A 174 21.27 12.36 -5.85
N PHE A 175 21.70 11.11 -5.79
CA PHE A 175 21.39 10.23 -4.69
C PHE A 175 21.89 10.79 -3.34
N PHE A 176 23.17 11.15 -3.24
CA PHE A 176 23.74 11.68 -2.01
C PHE A 176 23.16 13.04 -1.59
N ALA A 177 23.00 13.94 -2.54
CA ALA A 177 22.42 15.25 -2.28
C ALA A 177 20.98 15.13 -1.78
N GLN A 178 20.18 14.26 -2.40
CA GLN A 178 18.80 14.00 -1.96
C GLN A 178 18.75 13.46 -0.54
N VAL A 179 19.60 12.51 -0.18
CA VAL A 179 19.67 11.96 1.17
C VAL A 179 20.05 13.03 2.20
N ILE A 180 21.09 13.83 1.93
CA ILE A 180 21.54 14.89 2.83
C ILE A 180 20.45 15.95 3.01
N VAL A 181 19.86 16.44 1.91
CA VAL A 181 18.78 17.43 1.94
C VAL A 181 17.56 16.88 2.67
N GLY A 182 17.20 15.61 2.42
CA GLY A 182 16.11 14.92 3.10
C GLY A 182 16.35 14.80 4.61
N CYS A 183 17.55 14.41 5.04
CA CYS A 183 17.92 14.34 6.46
C CYS A 183 17.85 15.72 7.14
N ILE A 184 18.36 16.77 6.51
CA ILE A 184 18.28 18.13 7.04
C ILE A 184 16.81 18.58 7.14
N ALA A 185 16.00 18.29 6.12
CA ALA A 185 14.58 18.62 6.12
C ALA A 185 13.83 17.89 7.24
N GLN A 186 14.13 16.64 7.52
CA GLN A 186 13.54 15.90 8.65
C GLN A 186 13.89 16.53 10.01
N MET A 187 15.08 17.12 10.14
CA MET A 187 15.48 17.78 11.37
C MET A 187 14.79 19.14 11.58
N ILE A 188 14.68 19.96 10.54
CA ILE A 188 14.24 21.37 10.67
C ILE A 188 13.01 21.72 9.84
N GLY A 189 12.64 20.90 8.86
CA GLY A 189 11.49 21.12 7.96
C GLY A 189 10.13 20.98 8.67
N PRO A 190 9.02 21.27 7.99
CA PRO A 190 7.70 21.26 8.60
C PRO A 190 7.22 19.81 8.88
N VAL A 191 6.83 19.54 10.13
CA VAL A 191 6.24 18.26 10.55
C VAL A 191 4.72 18.35 10.76
N ARG A 192 4.17 19.57 10.92
CA ARG A 192 2.73 19.79 11.12
C ARG A 192 1.91 19.25 9.93
N GLN A 193 2.46 19.26 8.73
CA GLN A 193 1.82 18.73 7.53
C GLN A 193 1.49 17.23 7.63
N MET A 194 2.22 16.49 8.48
CA MET A 194 1.95 15.06 8.74
C MET A 194 0.65 14.81 9.54
N THR A 195 0.05 15.85 10.10
CA THR A 195 -1.21 15.80 10.85
C THR A 195 -2.37 16.47 10.13
N MET A 196 -2.20 16.83 8.86
CA MET A 196 -3.18 17.57 8.06
C MET A 196 -3.45 16.87 6.73
N ASN A 197 -4.61 17.15 6.14
CA ASN A 197 -4.93 16.70 4.81
C ASN A 197 -4.31 17.62 3.75
N SER A 198 -3.85 17.00 2.66
CA SER A 198 -3.34 17.70 1.47
C SER A 198 -3.72 16.90 0.22
N ARG A 199 -3.33 17.38 -0.96
CA ARG A 199 -3.67 16.71 -2.23
C ARG A 199 -3.19 15.25 -2.29
N PHE A 200 -1.98 14.95 -1.79
CA PHE A 200 -1.39 13.62 -1.88
C PHE A 200 -1.42 12.84 -0.56
N TYR A 201 -1.85 13.48 0.53
CA TYR A 201 -1.74 12.93 1.88
C TYR A 201 -3.00 13.19 2.69
N SER A 202 -3.44 12.18 3.43
CA SER A 202 -4.62 12.24 4.29
C SER A 202 -4.26 11.71 5.68
N ALA A 203 -4.13 12.63 6.64
CA ALA A 203 -3.84 12.31 8.04
C ALA A 203 -5.10 12.21 8.90
N LEU A 204 -6.14 12.93 8.50
CA LEU A 204 -7.42 12.99 9.20
C LEU A 204 -8.43 12.10 8.49
N LEU A 205 -9.30 11.49 9.26
CA LEU A 205 -10.42 10.74 8.72
C LEU A 205 -11.25 11.63 7.77
N PRO A 206 -11.66 11.10 6.62
CA PRO A 206 -12.50 11.84 5.70
C PRO A 206 -13.90 12.08 6.28
N ARG A 207 -14.60 13.05 5.75
CA ARG A 207 -16.04 13.17 6.02
C ARG A 207 -16.75 11.94 5.44
N ARG A 208 -17.47 11.22 6.28
CA ARG A 208 -18.21 10.04 5.85
C ARG A 208 -19.41 10.44 5.00
N ILE A 209 -19.60 9.78 3.87
CA ILE A 209 -20.76 9.95 3.00
C ILE A 209 -22.02 9.55 3.78
N GLN A 210 -23.04 10.40 3.75
CA GLN A 210 -24.32 10.16 4.40
C GLN A 210 -25.45 10.27 3.39
N GLY A 211 -26.50 9.45 3.57
CA GLY A 211 -27.76 9.57 2.82
C GLY A 211 -27.69 9.26 1.32
N ARG A 212 -26.59 8.75 0.80
CA ARG A 212 -26.42 8.28 -0.57
C ARG A 212 -26.24 6.76 -0.60
N ASN A 213 -26.49 6.15 -1.78
CA ASN A 213 -26.06 4.77 -2.00
C ASN A 213 -24.54 4.73 -1.94
N LEU A 214 -24.02 3.97 -0.98
CA LEU A 214 -22.58 3.79 -0.86
C LEU A 214 -22.06 2.91 -2.00
N PRO A 215 -20.86 3.17 -2.53
CA PRO A 215 -20.28 2.38 -3.62
C PRO A 215 -20.03 0.93 -3.19
N HIS A 216 -20.07 0.01 -4.13
CA HIS A 216 -19.71 -1.38 -3.88
C HIS A 216 -18.18 -1.55 -3.85
N VAL A 217 -17.69 -2.23 -2.81
CA VAL A 217 -16.25 -2.47 -2.64
C VAL A 217 -15.95 -3.96 -2.76
N THR A 218 -15.13 -4.34 -3.73
CA THR A 218 -14.60 -5.70 -3.84
C THR A 218 -13.26 -5.80 -3.14
N ILE A 219 -13.13 -6.72 -2.18
CA ILE A 219 -11.86 -7.00 -1.52
C ILE A 219 -11.14 -8.09 -2.29
N GLN A 220 -10.14 -7.72 -3.09
CA GLN A 220 -9.35 -8.65 -3.89
C GLN A 220 -8.15 -9.14 -3.10
N CYS A 221 -8.03 -10.46 -2.96
CA CYS A 221 -6.97 -11.11 -2.21
C CYS A 221 -6.34 -12.23 -3.05
N PRO A 222 -5.16 -12.03 -3.63
CA PRO A 222 -4.41 -13.09 -4.30
C PRO A 222 -3.81 -14.05 -3.26
N VAL A 223 -4.04 -15.34 -3.48
CA VAL A 223 -3.58 -16.44 -2.63
C VAL A 223 -2.82 -17.47 -3.49
N TYR A 224 -1.86 -18.16 -2.92
CA TYR A 224 -1.13 -19.24 -3.58
C TYR A 224 -1.20 -20.53 -2.75
N LYS A 225 -0.20 -20.83 -1.94
CA LYS A 225 -0.09 -22.04 -1.12
C LYS A 225 -0.04 -21.76 0.39
N GLU A 226 -0.45 -20.60 0.79
CA GLU A 226 -0.51 -20.23 2.20
C GLU A 226 -1.49 -21.12 2.96
N GLY A 227 -1.20 -21.43 4.22
CA GLY A 227 -2.04 -22.26 5.07
C GLY A 227 -3.41 -21.66 5.33
N LEU A 228 -4.45 -22.47 5.22
CA LEU A 228 -5.83 -22.03 5.42
C LEU A 228 -6.04 -21.48 6.83
N ALA A 229 -5.70 -22.26 7.85
CA ALA A 229 -5.97 -21.92 9.25
C ALA A 229 -5.03 -20.85 9.81
N SER A 230 -3.76 -20.84 9.36
CA SER A 230 -2.71 -19.95 9.88
C SER A 230 -2.69 -18.57 9.24
N VAL A 231 -3.02 -18.47 7.95
CA VAL A 231 -2.87 -17.25 7.15
C VAL A 231 -4.21 -16.75 6.62
N ILE A 232 -4.92 -17.59 5.84
CA ILE A 232 -6.11 -17.17 5.10
C ILE A 232 -7.29 -16.86 6.03
N ALA A 233 -7.63 -17.78 6.93
CA ALA A 233 -8.81 -17.64 7.79
C ALA A 233 -8.73 -16.42 8.72
N PRO A 234 -7.60 -16.09 9.38
CA PRO A 234 -7.49 -14.87 10.16
C PRO A 234 -7.60 -13.57 9.31
N THR A 235 -7.12 -13.59 8.06
CA THR A 235 -7.27 -12.46 7.13
C THR A 235 -8.75 -12.28 6.77
N VAL A 236 -9.43 -13.35 6.34
CA VAL A 236 -10.86 -13.34 6.03
C VAL A 236 -11.69 -12.87 7.22
N LYS A 237 -11.35 -13.30 8.44
CA LYS A 237 -12.04 -12.84 9.65
C LYS A 237 -11.95 -11.31 9.81
N SER A 238 -10.78 -10.72 9.59
CA SER A 238 -10.63 -9.25 9.68
C SER A 238 -11.42 -8.53 8.58
N ILE A 239 -11.43 -9.08 7.37
CA ILE A 239 -12.19 -8.54 6.24
C ILE A 239 -13.69 -8.58 6.52
N LYS A 240 -14.21 -9.70 7.05
CA LYS A 240 -15.64 -9.84 7.39
C LYS A 240 -16.08 -8.85 8.44
N GLN A 241 -15.23 -8.51 9.40
CA GLN A 241 -15.50 -7.43 10.35
C GLN A 241 -15.62 -6.07 9.65
N ALA A 242 -14.74 -5.79 8.69
CA ALA A 242 -14.79 -4.55 7.92
C ALA A 242 -16.03 -4.49 7.02
N ILE A 243 -16.39 -5.59 6.36
CA ILE A 243 -17.62 -5.70 5.55
C ILE A 243 -18.84 -5.48 6.41
N SER A 244 -18.93 -6.18 7.56
CA SER A 244 -20.06 -6.02 8.49
C SER A 244 -20.24 -4.57 8.92
N THR A 245 -19.16 -3.87 9.25
CA THR A 245 -19.19 -2.44 9.60
C THR A 245 -19.69 -1.58 8.43
N TYR A 246 -19.25 -1.87 7.21
CA TYR A 246 -19.65 -1.14 6.01
C TYR A 246 -21.12 -1.35 5.65
N GLU A 247 -21.60 -2.60 5.73
CA GLU A 247 -23.00 -2.95 5.50
C GLU A 247 -23.95 -2.32 6.54
N LEU A 248 -23.49 -2.17 7.80
CA LEU A 248 -24.18 -1.42 8.83
C LEU A 248 -24.48 0.01 8.44
N GLN A 249 -23.62 0.61 7.64
CA GLN A 249 -23.75 1.98 7.14
C GLN A 249 -24.55 2.07 5.84
N GLY A 250 -25.03 0.93 5.31
CA GLY A 250 -25.77 0.85 4.04
C GLY A 250 -24.90 0.61 2.81
N GLY A 251 -23.62 0.32 2.99
CA GLY A 251 -22.73 -0.09 1.92
C GLY A 251 -22.91 -1.56 1.55
N SER A 252 -22.19 -1.99 0.52
CA SER A 252 -22.09 -3.40 0.13
C SER A 252 -20.67 -3.74 -0.26
N ALA A 253 -20.23 -4.95 0.08
CA ALA A 253 -18.91 -5.42 -0.28
C ALA A 253 -18.90 -6.94 -0.46
N ASN A 254 -17.96 -7.43 -1.28
CA ASN A 254 -17.72 -8.86 -1.46
C ASN A 254 -16.23 -9.17 -1.34
N ILE A 255 -15.91 -10.41 -1.00
CA ILE A 255 -14.53 -10.92 -0.99
C ILE A 255 -14.32 -11.68 -2.29
N PHE A 256 -13.24 -11.35 -3.01
CA PHE A 256 -12.83 -12.04 -4.22
C PHE A 256 -11.40 -12.57 -4.07
N ILE A 257 -11.27 -13.89 -3.90
CA ILE A 257 -9.98 -14.56 -3.78
C ILE A 257 -9.52 -15.08 -5.15
N ASN A 258 -8.31 -14.68 -5.55
CA ASN A 258 -7.63 -15.25 -6.70
C ASN A 258 -6.67 -16.35 -6.20
N ASP A 259 -7.16 -17.60 -6.10
CA ASP A 259 -6.40 -18.73 -5.56
C ASP A 259 -5.60 -19.47 -6.64
N ASP A 260 -4.36 -19.02 -6.84
CA ASP A 260 -3.44 -19.64 -7.81
C ASP A 260 -2.91 -21.02 -7.37
N GLY A 261 -3.06 -21.33 -6.10
CA GLY A 261 -2.64 -22.60 -5.51
C GLY A 261 -3.69 -23.72 -5.59
N LEU A 262 -4.97 -23.38 -5.62
CA LEU A 262 -6.07 -24.32 -5.39
C LEU A 262 -6.01 -25.59 -6.25
N GLN A 263 -5.71 -25.46 -7.54
CA GLN A 263 -5.54 -26.61 -8.43
C GLN A 263 -4.20 -27.36 -8.27
N LEU A 264 -3.30 -26.87 -7.40
CA LEU A 264 -1.97 -27.45 -7.12
C LEU A 264 -1.91 -28.19 -5.79
N LEU A 265 -2.88 -27.95 -4.90
CA LEU A 265 -3.01 -28.58 -3.60
C LEU A 265 -3.43 -30.04 -3.73
N ASP A 266 -3.20 -30.80 -2.68
CA ASP A 266 -3.79 -32.13 -2.55
C ASP A 266 -5.32 -32.05 -2.37
N GLU A 267 -5.99 -33.19 -2.38
CA GLU A 267 -7.45 -33.24 -2.40
C GLU A 267 -8.05 -32.75 -1.08
N GLU A 268 -7.47 -33.13 0.04
CA GLU A 268 -7.94 -32.77 1.38
C GLU A 268 -7.83 -31.25 1.63
N GLU A 269 -6.66 -30.66 1.35
CA GLU A 269 -6.44 -29.22 1.50
C GLU A 269 -7.31 -28.40 0.54
N ARG A 270 -7.50 -28.89 -0.68
CA ARG A 270 -8.32 -28.23 -1.70
C ARG A 270 -9.79 -28.21 -1.29
N GLU A 271 -10.34 -29.36 -0.86
CA GLU A 271 -11.73 -29.45 -0.39
C GLU A 271 -11.97 -28.58 0.82
N ALA A 272 -11.06 -28.59 1.81
CA ALA A 272 -11.14 -27.72 2.97
C ALA A 272 -11.15 -26.24 2.60
N ARG A 273 -10.39 -25.81 1.59
CA ARG A 273 -10.44 -24.41 1.10
C ARG A 273 -11.76 -24.08 0.42
N ILE A 274 -12.25 -24.94 -0.46
CA ILE A 274 -13.53 -24.73 -1.16
C ILE A 274 -14.69 -24.66 -0.16
N GLU A 275 -14.73 -25.57 0.81
CA GLU A 275 -15.72 -25.54 1.89
C GLU A 275 -15.62 -24.24 2.70
N PHE A 276 -14.41 -23.83 3.09
CA PHE A 276 -14.20 -22.57 3.78
C PHE A 276 -14.67 -21.36 2.98
N TYR A 277 -14.45 -21.34 1.66
CA TYR A 277 -14.91 -20.24 0.80
C TYR A 277 -16.44 -20.22 0.72
N ALA A 278 -17.08 -21.36 0.56
CA ALA A 278 -18.52 -21.49 0.56
C ALA A 278 -19.15 -21.02 1.88
N ASP A 279 -18.65 -21.52 3.03
CA ASP A 279 -19.13 -21.17 4.36
C ASP A 279 -19.02 -19.68 4.67
N ASN A 280 -18.04 -19.02 4.05
CA ASN A 280 -17.77 -17.60 4.25
C ASN A 280 -18.34 -16.71 3.14
N SER A 281 -19.09 -17.25 2.17
CA SER A 281 -19.66 -16.52 1.02
C SER A 281 -18.60 -15.75 0.23
N ILE A 282 -17.46 -16.41 -0.02
CA ILE A 282 -16.32 -15.84 -0.73
C ILE A 282 -16.41 -16.23 -2.20
N GLY A 283 -16.37 -15.24 -3.09
CA GLY A 283 -16.14 -15.49 -4.51
C GLY A 283 -14.67 -15.80 -4.78
N TRP A 284 -14.40 -16.79 -5.62
CA TRP A 284 -13.03 -17.17 -5.91
C TRP A 284 -12.83 -17.64 -7.34
N THR A 285 -11.59 -17.51 -7.82
CA THR A 285 -11.15 -18.06 -9.12
C THR A 285 -9.85 -18.82 -8.96
N ALA A 286 -9.71 -19.92 -9.68
CA ALA A 286 -8.48 -20.71 -9.73
C ALA A 286 -8.13 -21.07 -11.18
N ARG A 287 -6.96 -20.66 -11.63
CA ARG A 287 -6.49 -20.94 -12.97
C ARG A 287 -5.86 -22.34 -13.10
N PRO A 288 -5.84 -22.92 -14.32
CA PRO A 288 -5.30 -24.24 -14.57
C PRO A 288 -3.81 -24.38 -14.20
N LYS A 289 -3.37 -25.63 -13.98
CA LYS A 289 -1.94 -25.93 -13.82
C LYS A 289 -1.16 -25.55 -15.08
N HIS A 290 0.06 -25.07 -14.89
CA HIS A 290 0.98 -24.81 -16.00
C HIS A 290 1.23 -26.08 -16.82
N GLY A 291 1.11 -26.00 -18.14
CA GLY A 291 1.29 -27.12 -19.08
C GLY A 291 0.07 -28.02 -19.24
N LEU A 292 -0.99 -27.85 -18.45
CA LEU A 292 -2.22 -28.62 -18.58
C LEU A 292 -2.95 -28.20 -19.88
N ASP A 293 -3.07 -29.13 -20.85
CA ASP A 293 -3.65 -28.89 -22.19
C ASP A 293 -3.13 -27.62 -22.90
N GLY A 294 -1.84 -27.35 -22.72
CA GLY A 294 -1.20 -26.18 -23.33
C GLY A 294 -1.39 -24.86 -22.59
N PHE A 295 -2.06 -24.85 -21.43
CA PHE A 295 -2.23 -23.64 -20.63
C PHE A 295 -0.88 -23.16 -20.08
N VAL A 296 -0.52 -21.92 -20.39
CA VAL A 296 0.73 -21.30 -19.93
C VAL A 296 0.41 -20.28 -18.83
N ARG A 297 0.85 -20.58 -17.61
CA ARG A 297 0.85 -19.56 -16.54
C ARG A 297 1.90 -18.53 -16.85
N ARG A 298 1.53 -17.49 -17.59
CA ARG A 298 2.41 -16.39 -17.98
C ARG A 298 2.77 -15.50 -16.80
N GLY A 299 3.67 -14.56 -17.05
CA GLY A 299 4.13 -13.56 -16.10
C GLY A 299 5.39 -13.97 -15.36
N LYS A 300 6.31 -13.01 -15.23
CA LYS A 300 7.53 -13.16 -14.43
C LYS A 300 7.21 -13.28 -12.95
N PHE A 301 6.20 -12.52 -12.49
CA PHE A 301 5.64 -12.64 -11.17
C PHE A 301 4.18 -13.10 -11.28
N LYS A 302 3.90 -14.27 -10.71
CA LYS A 302 2.63 -14.97 -10.92
C LYS A 302 1.41 -14.24 -10.36
N LYS A 303 1.58 -13.33 -9.38
CA LYS A 303 0.51 -12.54 -8.76
C LYS A 303 -0.26 -11.73 -9.80
N ALA A 304 0.44 -10.94 -10.64
CA ALA A 304 -0.18 -10.12 -11.67
C ALA A 304 -1.02 -10.93 -12.66
N SER A 305 -0.46 -12.01 -13.20
CA SER A 305 -1.19 -12.85 -14.15
C SER A 305 -2.33 -13.64 -13.52
N ASN A 306 -2.25 -13.97 -12.23
CA ASN A 306 -3.35 -14.55 -11.48
C ASN A 306 -4.51 -13.57 -11.31
N MET A 307 -4.20 -12.33 -10.91
CA MET A 307 -5.21 -11.28 -10.80
C MET A 307 -5.85 -10.95 -12.15
N ASN A 308 -5.05 -10.83 -13.23
CA ASN A 308 -5.59 -10.64 -14.58
C ASN A 308 -6.53 -11.75 -15.01
N PHE A 309 -6.18 -13.00 -14.73
CA PHE A 309 -7.02 -14.14 -15.04
C PHE A 309 -8.37 -14.08 -14.30
N GLY A 310 -8.35 -13.78 -13.00
CA GLY A 310 -9.57 -13.62 -12.22
C GLY A 310 -10.42 -12.44 -12.70
N LEU A 311 -9.79 -11.31 -13.03
CA LEU A 311 -10.48 -10.14 -13.59
C LEU A 311 -11.06 -10.42 -14.97
N MET A 312 -10.35 -11.17 -15.85
CA MET A 312 -10.87 -11.61 -17.15
C MET A 312 -12.14 -12.44 -17.00
N VAL A 313 -12.12 -13.45 -16.12
CA VAL A 313 -13.31 -14.29 -15.87
C VAL A 313 -14.47 -13.41 -15.36
N SER A 314 -14.21 -12.52 -14.41
CA SER A 314 -15.21 -11.60 -13.86
C SER A 314 -15.79 -10.66 -14.92
N CYS A 315 -14.93 -10.06 -15.76
CA CYS A 315 -15.39 -9.15 -16.83
C CYS A 315 -16.22 -9.88 -17.88
N ASN A 316 -15.83 -11.11 -18.26
CA ASN A 316 -16.60 -11.90 -19.20
C ASN A 316 -17.98 -12.30 -18.66
N VAL A 317 -18.08 -12.61 -17.37
CA VAL A 317 -19.37 -12.87 -16.69
C VAL A 317 -20.22 -11.61 -16.70
N GLU A 318 -19.64 -10.45 -16.38
CA GLU A 318 -20.37 -9.18 -16.35
C GLU A 318 -20.85 -8.76 -17.75
N GLU A 319 -20.03 -8.96 -18.79
CA GLU A 319 -20.40 -8.69 -20.18
C GLU A 319 -21.62 -9.53 -20.60
N LYS A 320 -21.62 -10.84 -20.31
CA LYS A 320 -22.77 -11.72 -20.59
C LYS A 320 -24.00 -11.30 -19.77
N LEU A 321 -23.81 -10.96 -18.51
CA LEU A 321 -24.90 -10.56 -17.62
C LEU A 321 -25.53 -9.22 -18.06
N LEU A 322 -24.74 -8.27 -18.55
CA LEU A 322 -25.22 -7.00 -19.11
C LEU A 322 -26.00 -7.19 -20.40
N ALA A 323 -25.71 -8.23 -21.18
CA ALA A 323 -26.43 -8.55 -22.42
C ALA A 323 -27.85 -9.09 -22.15
N ILE A 324 -28.19 -9.48 -20.93
CA ILE A 324 -29.51 -10.01 -20.57
C ILE A 324 -30.51 -8.87 -20.44
N SER A 325 -31.62 -8.96 -21.19
CA SER A 325 -32.73 -7.98 -21.07
C SER A 325 -33.52 -8.25 -19.79
N ARG A 326 -33.65 -7.23 -18.95
CA ARG A 326 -34.39 -7.29 -17.69
C ARG A 326 -35.80 -6.70 -17.92
N GLY A 327 -36.85 -7.49 -17.66
CA GLY A 327 -38.24 -7.06 -17.69
C GLY A 327 -38.63 -6.31 -16.40
N ASN A 328 -39.86 -5.73 -16.42
CA ASN A 328 -40.38 -4.96 -15.24
C ASN A 328 -40.57 -5.85 -13.99
N ASP A 329 -40.78 -7.15 -14.19
CA ASP A 329 -41.00 -8.13 -13.10
C ASP A 329 -39.70 -8.84 -12.67
N TRP A 330 -38.53 -8.32 -13.09
CA TRP A 330 -37.22 -8.91 -12.78
C TRP A 330 -36.95 -8.80 -11.27
N THR A 331 -36.71 -9.95 -10.66
CA THR A 331 -36.45 -10.07 -9.22
C THR A 331 -34.97 -10.26 -8.91
N GLN A 332 -34.61 -10.12 -7.64
CA GLN A 332 -33.25 -10.43 -7.19
C GLN A 332 -32.90 -11.91 -7.36
N ALA A 333 -33.89 -12.81 -7.30
CA ALA A 333 -33.69 -14.23 -7.56
C ALA A 333 -33.40 -14.50 -9.05
N ASP A 334 -34.04 -13.77 -9.97
CA ASP A 334 -33.76 -13.86 -11.41
C ASP A 334 -32.36 -13.38 -11.73
N GLU A 335 -31.90 -12.29 -11.07
CA GLU A 335 -30.52 -11.79 -11.21
C GLU A 335 -29.51 -12.81 -10.72
N ALA A 336 -29.73 -13.46 -9.58
CA ALA A 336 -28.86 -14.49 -9.04
C ALA A 336 -28.79 -15.71 -10.00
N GLN A 337 -29.93 -16.16 -10.51
CA GLN A 337 -29.96 -17.28 -11.45
C GLN A 337 -29.30 -16.94 -12.80
N ALA A 338 -29.48 -15.72 -13.28
CA ALA A 338 -28.81 -15.21 -14.48
C ALA A 338 -27.29 -15.18 -14.30
N TYR A 339 -26.84 -14.71 -13.14
CA TYR A 339 -25.42 -14.67 -12.78
C TYR A 339 -24.79 -16.09 -12.78
N GLU A 340 -25.41 -17.04 -12.07
CA GLU A 340 -24.92 -18.45 -12.03
C GLU A 340 -24.85 -19.07 -13.43
N ARG A 341 -25.83 -18.80 -14.27
CA ARG A 341 -25.81 -19.27 -15.65
C ARG A 341 -24.66 -18.65 -16.44
N CYS A 342 -24.46 -17.31 -16.35
CA CYS A 342 -23.37 -16.63 -17.04
C CYS A 342 -22.02 -17.12 -16.56
N LEU A 343 -21.85 -17.34 -15.25
CA LEU A 343 -20.63 -17.90 -14.67
C LEU A 343 -20.35 -19.29 -15.25
N SER A 344 -21.35 -20.16 -15.25
CA SER A 344 -21.20 -21.53 -15.80
C SER A 344 -20.83 -21.51 -17.29
N GLU A 345 -21.47 -20.65 -18.11
CA GLU A 345 -21.14 -20.50 -19.53
C GLU A 345 -19.70 -20.00 -19.74
N VAL A 346 -19.23 -19.02 -18.95
CA VAL A 346 -17.84 -18.53 -19.05
C VAL A 346 -16.84 -19.60 -18.65
N LEU A 347 -17.14 -20.39 -17.62
CA LEU A 347 -16.27 -21.49 -17.19
C LEU A 347 -16.20 -22.61 -18.24
N GLU A 348 -17.31 -22.92 -18.94
CA GLU A 348 -17.33 -23.86 -20.05
C GLU A 348 -16.47 -23.37 -21.23
N GLU A 349 -16.55 -22.07 -21.57
CA GLU A 349 -15.74 -21.45 -22.64
C GLU A 349 -14.24 -21.48 -22.32
N HIS A 350 -13.86 -21.25 -21.07
CA HIS A 350 -12.46 -21.30 -20.62
C HIS A 350 -11.99 -22.71 -20.22
N GLY A 351 -12.86 -23.68 -20.24
CA GLY A 351 -12.65 -25.12 -20.24
C GLY A 351 -12.07 -25.74 -18.98
N ARG A 352 -11.18 -25.06 -18.22
CA ARG A 352 -10.52 -25.60 -17.02
C ARG A 352 -10.27 -24.57 -15.91
N ALA A 353 -10.80 -23.40 -16.08
CA ALA A 353 -10.91 -22.43 -15.00
C ALA A 353 -11.90 -22.95 -13.97
N TRP A 354 -11.58 -22.77 -12.69
CA TRP A 354 -12.54 -23.02 -11.62
C TRP A 354 -12.89 -21.66 -11.00
N ALA A 355 -14.15 -21.47 -10.75
CA ALA A 355 -14.66 -20.31 -10.03
C ALA A 355 -16.01 -20.63 -9.38
N ASP A 356 -16.31 -19.96 -8.31
CA ASP A 356 -17.59 -20.06 -7.62
C ASP A 356 -17.82 -18.82 -6.76
N GLY A 357 -19.07 -18.63 -6.31
CA GLY A 357 -19.47 -17.48 -5.51
C GLY A 357 -19.48 -16.16 -6.28
N ASN A 358 -19.55 -15.04 -5.56
CA ASN A 358 -19.63 -13.70 -6.17
C ASN A 358 -18.24 -13.17 -6.54
N ILE A 359 -17.88 -13.24 -7.83
CA ILE A 359 -16.62 -12.72 -8.37
C ILE A 359 -16.77 -11.35 -9.06
N ARG A 360 -17.92 -10.70 -8.95
CA ARG A 360 -18.16 -9.37 -9.57
C ARG A 360 -17.28 -8.31 -8.94
N ILE A 361 -16.84 -7.37 -9.77
CA ILE A 361 -16.03 -6.22 -9.33
C ILE A 361 -16.93 -5.01 -9.13
N GLY A 362 -16.78 -4.36 -7.98
CA GLY A 362 -17.49 -3.15 -7.63
C GLY A 362 -16.84 -1.85 -8.14
N ASP A 363 -17.30 -0.72 -7.62
CA ASP A 363 -16.77 0.59 -7.96
C ASP A 363 -15.31 0.76 -7.52
N TYR A 364 -14.96 0.11 -6.42
CA TYR A 364 -13.62 0.11 -5.84
C TYR A 364 -13.12 -1.30 -5.54
N ILE A 365 -11.81 -1.47 -5.66
CA ILE A 365 -11.10 -2.68 -5.27
C ILE A 365 -10.21 -2.36 -4.07
N LEU A 366 -10.44 -2.99 -2.93
CA LEU A 366 -9.47 -3.02 -1.84
C LEU A 366 -8.51 -4.20 -2.08
N LEU A 367 -7.29 -3.90 -2.49
CA LEU A 367 -6.26 -4.91 -2.74
C LEU A 367 -5.46 -5.19 -1.47
N ILE A 368 -5.45 -6.43 -1.04
CA ILE A 368 -4.72 -6.90 0.14
C ILE A 368 -3.97 -8.19 -0.15
N ASP A 369 -2.91 -8.46 0.59
CA ASP A 369 -2.23 -9.76 0.54
C ASP A 369 -2.89 -10.78 1.50
N SER A 370 -2.62 -12.06 1.28
CA SER A 370 -3.22 -13.17 2.03
C SER A 370 -2.93 -13.15 3.55
N ASP A 371 -1.90 -12.45 3.99
CA ASP A 371 -1.46 -12.31 5.39
C ASP A 371 -1.77 -10.94 6.00
N THR A 372 -2.64 -10.16 5.39
CA THR A 372 -3.04 -8.83 5.86
C THR A 372 -4.06 -8.89 6.99
N ARG A 373 -4.09 -7.85 7.83
CA ARG A 373 -5.22 -7.53 8.70
C ARG A 373 -5.72 -6.13 8.37
N VAL A 374 -7.02 -5.98 8.24
CA VAL A 374 -7.66 -4.70 7.90
C VAL A 374 -8.40 -4.14 9.11
N PRO A 375 -8.44 -2.80 9.28
CA PRO A 375 -9.26 -2.15 10.30
C PRO A 375 -10.75 -2.39 10.03
N SER A 376 -11.55 -2.50 11.08
CA SER A 376 -12.99 -2.80 10.97
C SER A 376 -13.82 -1.69 10.31
N ASP A 377 -13.34 -0.45 10.29
CA ASP A 377 -14.04 0.72 9.76
C ASP A 377 -13.42 1.29 8.46
N CYS A 378 -12.40 0.61 7.92
CA CYS A 378 -11.62 1.14 6.79
C CYS A 378 -12.42 1.33 5.50
N LEU A 379 -13.47 0.53 5.23
CA LEU A 379 -14.16 0.57 3.94
C LEU A 379 -14.97 1.85 3.76
N LEU A 380 -15.70 2.28 4.79
CA LEU A 380 -16.51 3.51 4.71
C LEU A 380 -15.61 4.75 4.56
N ASP A 381 -14.53 4.81 5.34
CA ASP A 381 -13.61 5.93 5.28
C ASP A 381 -12.87 5.96 3.94
N ALA A 382 -12.42 4.79 3.45
CA ALA A 382 -11.79 4.68 2.13
C ALA A 382 -12.75 5.07 0.99
N ALA A 383 -13.97 4.53 0.98
CA ALA A 383 -14.98 4.86 -0.01
C ALA A 383 -15.34 6.36 0.02
N SER A 384 -15.52 6.93 1.21
CA SER A 384 -15.81 8.35 1.37
C SER A 384 -14.72 9.25 0.82
N GLU A 385 -13.46 8.90 1.05
CA GLU A 385 -12.33 9.67 0.53
C GLU A 385 -12.17 9.53 -0.98
N MET A 386 -12.43 8.35 -1.52
CA MET A 386 -12.41 8.12 -2.97
C MET A 386 -13.53 8.89 -3.69
N GLU A 387 -14.75 8.94 -3.13
CA GLU A 387 -15.87 9.72 -3.69
C GLU A 387 -15.59 11.23 -3.69
N GLN A 388 -14.93 11.73 -2.64
CA GLN A 388 -14.55 13.15 -2.53
C GLN A 388 -13.33 13.52 -3.38
N GLY A 389 -12.63 12.54 -3.95
CA GLY A 389 -11.44 12.74 -4.76
C GLY A 389 -11.49 11.97 -6.08
N PRO A 390 -12.26 12.42 -7.08
CA PRO A 390 -12.38 11.71 -8.35
C PRO A 390 -11.06 11.60 -9.13
N GLU A 391 -10.10 12.48 -8.86
CA GLU A 391 -8.75 12.42 -9.41
C GLU A 391 -7.86 11.34 -8.77
N VAL A 392 -8.29 10.74 -7.64
CA VAL A 392 -7.55 9.70 -6.96
C VAL A 392 -7.80 8.36 -7.63
N GLY A 393 -6.78 7.81 -8.29
CA GLY A 393 -6.83 6.47 -8.88
C GLY A 393 -6.54 5.38 -7.86
N ILE A 394 -5.57 5.62 -6.96
CA ILE A 394 -5.18 4.71 -5.89
C ILE A 394 -5.01 5.50 -4.60
N MET A 395 -5.54 4.98 -3.50
CA MET A 395 -5.16 5.40 -2.16
C MET A 395 -4.39 4.27 -1.48
N GLN A 396 -3.12 4.50 -1.21
CA GLN A 396 -2.24 3.61 -0.46
C GLN A 396 -2.38 3.88 1.03
N PHE A 397 -2.66 2.86 1.82
CA PHE A 397 -2.70 3.01 3.28
C PHE A 397 -1.32 2.85 3.91
N SER A 398 -1.10 3.61 4.98
CA SER A 398 0.00 3.34 5.90
C SER A 398 -0.25 2.01 6.60
N SER A 399 0.78 1.18 6.72
CA SER A 399 0.66 -0.14 7.35
C SER A 399 1.52 -0.24 8.60
N GLY A 400 1.05 -1.00 9.56
CA GLY A 400 1.84 -1.51 10.68
C GLY A 400 2.33 -2.93 10.39
N VAL A 401 3.25 -3.41 11.18
CA VAL A 401 3.83 -4.76 11.03
C VAL A 401 3.14 -5.75 11.96
N MET A 402 2.81 -6.92 11.41
CA MET A 402 2.38 -8.08 12.18
C MET A 402 3.57 -9.04 12.31
N GLN A 403 4.02 -9.25 13.54
CA GLN A 403 5.11 -10.17 13.85
C GLN A 403 4.58 -11.59 14.05
N VAL A 404 5.34 -12.58 13.60
CA VAL A 404 4.98 -14.01 13.64
C VAL A 404 5.89 -14.79 14.56
N VAL A 405 7.22 -14.67 14.40
CA VAL A 405 8.21 -15.51 15.13
C VAL A 405 8.98 -14.75 16.22
N HIS A 406 8.92 -13.43 16.24
CA HIS A 406 9.60 -12.55 17.21
C HIS A 406 11.10 -12.75 17.31
N THR A 407 11.75 -13.19 16.23
CA THR A 407 13.22 -13.34 16.18
C THR A 407 13.91 -11.98 16.22
N TYR A 408 15.23 -12.00 16.50
CA TYR A 408 16.03 -10.76 16.47
C TYR A 408 16.00 -10.09 15.09
N PHE A 409 16.05 -10.89 14.01
CA PHE A 409 15.99 -10.39 12.65
C PHE A 409 14.62 -9.78 12.34
N GLU A 410 13.52 -10.50 12.59
CA GLU A 410 12.16 -10.00 12.37
C GLU A 410 11.90 -8.70 13.15
N ASN A 411 12.36 -8.61 14.41
CA ASN A 411 12.27 -7.38 15.19
C ASN A 411 13.01 -6.22 14.56
N GLY A 412 14.18 -6.46 13.99
CA GLY A 412 14.97 -5.44 13.30
C GLY A 412 14.35 -5.01 11.98
N ILE A 413 13.80 -5.92 11.19
CA ILE A 413 13.06 -5.60 9.95
C ILE A 413 11.74 -4.88 10.27
N THR A 414 11.04 -5.28 11.33
CA THR A 414 9.88 -4.55 11.84
C THR A 414 10.22 -3.09 12.14
N PHE A 415 11.31 -2.86 12.89
CA PHE A 415 11.77 -1.51 13.17
C PHE A 415 12.08 -0.74 11.87
N PHE A 416 12.79 -1.36 10.94
CA PHE A 416 13.15 -0.75 9.67
C PHE A 416 11.91 -0.40 8.82
N THR A 417 10.94 -1.30 8.71
CA THR A 417 9.68 -1.09 7.98
C THR A 417 8.89 0.10 8.56
N ASN A 418 8.71 0.15 9.87
CA ASN A 418 8.03 1.26 10.54
C ASN A 418 8.75 2.60 10.32
N LEU A 419 10.09 2.58 10.31
CA LEU A 419 10.90 3.76 10.03
C LEU A 419 10.72 4.25 8.59
N ILE A 420 10.68 3.34 7.63
CA ILE A 420 10.42 3.63 6.21
C ILE A 420 9.02 4.23 6.04
N TYR A 421 7.97 3.66 6.62
CA TYR A 421 6.62 4.25 6.56
C TYR A 421 6.59 5.66 7.17
N THR A 422 7.31 5.90 8.25
CA THR A 422 7.42 7.24 8.84
C THR A 422 8.10 8.23 7.89
N ALA A 423 9.16 7.81 7.21
CA ALA A 423 9.84 8.64 6.20
C ALA A 423 8.97 8.91 4.98
N ILE A 424 8.23 7.91 4.49
CA ILE A 424 7.27 8.06 3.38
C ILE A 424 6.17 9.06 3.76
N ARG A 425 5.57 8.91 4.93
CA ARG A 425 4.55 9.85 5.44
C ARG A 425 5.07 11.29 5.49
N TYR A 426 6.30 11.49 5.94
CA TYR A 426 6.94 12.80 5.94
C TYR A 426 7.08 13.38 4.52
N THR A 427 7.56 12.58 3.58
CA THR A 427 7.81 13.03 2.21
C THR A 427 6.51 13.35 1.47
N VAL A 428 5.52 12.47 1.57
CA VAL A 428 4.22 12.64 0.91
C VAL A 428 3.45 13.82 1.51
N SER A 429 3.44 13.98 2.84
CA SER A 429 2.80 15.11 3.49
C SER A 429 3.42 16.47 3.09
N ASN A 430 4.66 16.46 2.67
CA ASN A 430 5.38 17.63 2.17
C ASN A 430 5.20 17.87 0.65
N GLY A 431 4.31 17.12 0.00
CA GLY A 431 3.85 17.38 -1.36
C GLY A 431 4.50 16.51 -2.44
N ASP A 432 5.15 15.41 -2.06
CA ASP A 432 5.57 14.39 -3.00
C ASP A 432 4.44 13.41 -3.32
N VAL A 433 4.60 12.65 -4.39
CA VAL A 433 3.67 11.60 -4.80
C VAL A 433 3.78 10.41 -3.84
N ALA A 434 2.65 9.85 -3.46
CA ALA A 434 2.63 8.63 -2.67
C ALA A 434 3.10 7.43 -3.50
N PRO A 435 3.90 6.51 -2.94
CA PRO A 435 4.21 5.24 -3.60
C PRO A 435 2.98 4.33 -3.55
N PHE A 436 2.84 3.46 -4.54
CA PHE A 436 1.96 2.30 -4.48
C PHE A 436 2.80 1.05 -4.27
N VAL A 437 2.50 0.28 -3.23
CA VAL A 437 3.31 -0.87 -2.80
C VAL A 437 2.65 -2.23 -3.10
N GLY A 438 1.56 -2.22 -3.88
CA GLY A 438 0.94 -3.43 -4.41
C GLY A 438 0.01 -4.18 -3.45
N HIS A 439 -0.25 -3.64 -2.25
CA HIS A 439 -1.21 -4.16 -1.28
C HIS A 439 -1.63 -3.07 -0.29
N ASN A 440 -2.63 -3.34 0.55
CA ASN A 440 -3.20 -2.37 1.49
C ASN A 440 -3.55 -1.04 0.81
N ALA A 441 -4.24 -1.14 -0.31
CA ALA A 441 -4.63 0.02 -1.10
C ALA A 441 -6.03 -0.14 -1.68
N ILE A 442 -6.78 0.96 -1.75
CA ILE A 442 -8.04 1.01 -2.48
C ILE A 442 -7.82 1.63 -3.85
N LEU A 443 -8.33 0.96 -4.88
CA LEU A 443 -8.17 1.30 -6.28
C LEU A 443 -9.53 1.65 -6.88
N ARG A 444 -9.58 2.69 -7.68
CA ARG A 444 -10.77 3.06 -8.46
C ARG A 444 -10.86 2.16 -9.69
N TRP A 445 -11.90 1.31 -9.77
CA TRP A 445 -12.05 0.38 -10.88
C TRP A 445 -12.11 1.08 -12.24
N ALA A 446 -12.88 2.15 -12.34
CA ALA A 446 -12.96 2.94 -13.57
C ALA A 446 -11.60 3.51 -14.04
N ALA A 447 -10.70 3.85 -13.11
CA ALA A 447 -9.35 4.31 -13.46
C ALA A 447 -8.45 3.17 -13.94
N ILE A 448 -8.57 1.98 -13.33
CA ILE A 448 -7.84 0.78 -13.75
C ILE A 448 -8.25 0.38 -15.17
N GLN A 449 -9.56 0.40 -15.47
CA GLN A 449 -10.06 0.10 -16.82
C GLN A 449 -9.52 1.05 -17.89
N GLN A 450 -9.31 2.33 -17.59
CA GLN A 450 -8.76 3.30 -18.55
C GLN A 450 -7.30 3.04 -18.92
N VAL A 451 -6.57 2.29 -18.11
CA VAL A 451 -5.16 1.94 -18.36
C VAL A 451 -4.99 0.47 -18.73
N SER A 452 -6.08 -0.24 -19.02
CA SER A 452 -6.04 -1.60 -19.52
C SER A 452 -5.33 -1.71 -20.87
N TYR A 453 -4.89 -2.90 -21.22
CA TYR A 453 -4.23 -3.17 -22.48
C TYR A 453 -4.48 -4.61 -22.95
N PHE A 454 -4.27 -4.84 -24.24
CA PHE A 454 -4.30 -6.18 -24.84
C PHE A 454 -2.87 -6.58 -25.22
N ASP A 455 -2.55 -7.84 -25.04
CA ASP A 455 -1.30 -8.42 -25.51
C ASP A 455 -1.55 -9.62 -26.44
N GLU A 456 -0.51 -10.45 -26.64
CA GLU A 456 -0.58 -11.61 -27.54
C GLU A 456 -1.61 -12.68 -27.13
N ASP A 457 -2.07 -12.67 -25.86
CA ASP A 457 -3.05 -13.64 -25.36
C ASP A 457 -4.48 -13.30 -25.79
N GLY A 458 -4.71 -12.07 -26.27
CA GLY A 458 -5.98 -11.63 -26.86
C GLY A 458 -7.08 -11.29 -25.86
N TYR A 459 -6.82 -11.29 -24.54
CA TYR A 459 -7.76 -10.80 -23.54
C TYR A 459 -7.26 -9.51 -22.87
N GLU A 460 -8.20 -8.75 -22.33
CA GLU A 460 -7.91 -7.48 -21.65
C GLU A 460 -7.14 -7.71 -20.35
N LYS A 461 -6.05 -6.99 -20.18
CA LYS A 461 -5.18 -7.05 -19.01
C LYS A 461 -5.09 -5.70 -18.32
N PHE A 462 -5.05 -5.76 -17.02
CA PHE A 462 -4.96 -4.59 -16.13
C PHE A 462 -3.57 -4.49 -15.51
N TRP A 463 -3.07 -5.58 -14.98
CA TRP A 463 -1.75 -5.68 -14.34
C TRP A 463 -0.68 -6.09 -15.36
N SER A 464 0.51 -5.50 -15.26
CA SER A 464 1.60 -5.88 -16.14
C SER A 464 2.12 -7.28 -15.84
N GLU A 465 2.09 -8.17 -16.84
CA GLU A 465 2.65 -9.52 -16.74
C GLU A 465 4.12 -9.59 -17.19
N SER A 466 4.58 -8.56 -17.87
CA SER A 466 5.96 -8.48 -18.37
C SER A 466 6.94 -7.89 -17.36
N HIS A 467 6.44 -7.24 -16.31
CA HIS A 467 7.26 -6.61 -15.27
C HIS A 467 7.12 -7.34 -13.93
N VAL A 468 8.22 -7.41 -13.19
CA VAL A 468 8.23 -7.95 -11.82
C VAL A 468 7.59 -6.98 -10.82
N SER A 469 7.71 -5.67 -11.05
CA SER A 469 7.04 -4.61 -10.28
C SER A 469 5.75 -4.18 -10.96
N GLU A 470 4.73 -5.03 -10.91
CA GLU A 470 3.40 -4.78 -11.46
C GLU A 470 2.68 -3.59 -10.82
N ASP A 471 2.98 -3.34 -9.55
CA ASP A 471 2.48 -2.23 -8.73
C ASP A 471 3.03 -0.89 -9.20
N PHE A 472 4.34 -0.82 -9.37
CA PHE A 472 4.98 0.40 -9.84
C PHE A 472 4.59 0.72 -11.31
N ASP A 473 4.49 -0.30 -12.16
CA ASP A 473 3.97 -0.15 -13.53
C ASP A 473 2.56 0.45 -13.52
N MET A 474 1.64 -0.10 -12.72
CA MET A 474 0.27 0.41 -12.57
C MET A 474 0.26 1.85 -12.08
N SER A 475 1.06 2.16 -11.07
CA SER A 475 1.20 3.52 -10.53
C SER A 475 1.64 4.53 -11.60
N LEU A 476 2.64 4.18 -12.42
CA LEU A 476 3.12 5.05 -13.49
C LEU A 476 2.07 5.24 -14.60
N ARG A 477 1.40 4.18 -15.03
CA ARG A 477 0.35 4.26 -16.06
C ARG A 477 -0.79 5.16 -15.63
N LEU A 478 -1.29 5.01 -14.40
CA LEU A 478 -2.35 5.87 -13.86
C LEU A 478 -1.92 7.33 -13.77
N GLN A 479 -0.72 7.60 -13.27
CA GLN A 479 -0.20 8.97 -13.17
C GLN A 479 0.01 9.60 -14.56
N CYS A 480 0.45 8.83 -15.56
CA CYS A 480 0.57 9.30 -16.93
C CYS A 480 -0.80 9.65 -17.55
N ASN A 481 -1.88 9.03 -17.08
CA ASN A 481 -3.25 9.33 -17.48
C ASN A 481 -3.94 10.42 -16.64
N GLY A 482 -3.19 11.07 -15.74
CA GLY A 482 -3.66 12.23 -14.97
C GLY A 482 -4.25 11.91 -13.60
N TYR A 483 -4.35 10.63 -13.24
CA TYR A 483 -4.72 10.24 -11.88
C TYR A 483 -3.59 10.50 -10.89
N ILE A 484 -3.94 10.63 -9.62
CA ILE A 484 -2.97 10.75 -8.53
C ILE A 484 -2.99 9.51 -7.64
N ILE A 485 -1.84 9.25 -7.03
CA ILE A 485 -1.73 8.29 -5.92
C ILE A 485 -1.74 9.11 -4.62
N ARG A 486 -2.62 8.73 -3.70
CA ARG A 486 -2.79 9.41 -2.41
C ARG A 486 -2.43 8.46 -1.27
N MET A 487 -1.90 8.97 -0.17
CA MET A 487 -1.57 8.18 1.00
C MET A 487 -2.57 8.43 2.13
N GLY A 488 -3.27 7.38 2.54
CA GLY A 488 -4.16 7.38 3.70
C GLY A 488 -3.40 7.02 4.97
N ALA A 489 -2.92 8.04 5.69
CA ALA A 489 -2.20 7.87 6.96
C ALA A 489 -3.14 7.86 8.17
N TRP A 490 -4.41 8.21 8.00
CA TRP A 490 -5.42 8.19 9.06
C TRP A 490 -5.68 6.79 9.61
N ALA A 491 -5.44 5.75 8.80
CA ALA A 491 -5.52 4.35 9.25
C ALA A 491 -4.43 3.99 10.29
N GLY A 492 -3.38 4.80 10.43
CA GLY A 492 -2.27 4.57 11.35
C GLY A 492 -1.59 3.23 11.07
N GLU A 493 -1.54 2.37 12.09
CA GLU A 493 -1.06 0.98 12.01
C GLU A 493 -2.22 -0.03 11.93
N GLY A 494 -3.42 0.41 11.57
CA GLY A 494 -4.62 -0.43 11.52
C GLY A 494 -4.54 -1.51 10.45
N PHE A 495 -4.05 -1.17 9.26
CA PHE A 495 -3.62 -2.19 8.30
C PHE A 495 -2.33 -2.82 8.80
N LYS A 496 -2.27 -4.15 8.81
CA LYS A 496 -1.07 -4.87 9.23
C LYS A 496 -0.62 -5.83 8.15
N GLU A 497 0.68 -5.84 7.91
CA GLU A 497 1.33 -6.70 6.92
C GLU A 497 2.40 -7.56 7.58
N GLY A 498 2.66 -8.73 7.01
CA GLY A 498 3.80 -9.55 7.40
C GLY A 498 5.11 -8.97 6.88
N VAL A 499 6.18 -9.20 7.62
CA VAL A 499 7.55 -8.91 7.17
C VAL A 499 8.31 -10.21 6.91
N SER A 500 9.45 -10.12 6.25
CA SER A 500 10.32 -11.28 6.01
C SER A 500 10.79 -11.90 7.32
N LEU A 501 10.59 -13.21 7.45
CA LEU A 501 10.93 -13.95 8.66
C LEU A 501 12.43 -14.29 8.72
N THR A 502 13.06 -14.42 7.55
CA THR A 502 14.47 -14.78 7.41
C THR A 502 15.27 -13.74 6.60
N VAL A 503 16.59 -13.76 6.77
CA VAL A 503 17.52 -12.93 5.97
C VAL A 503 17.40 -13.25 4.49
N TYR A 504 17.20 -14.51 4.13
CA TYR A 504 17.10 -14.95 2.73
C TYR A 504 15.84 -14.43 2.05
N ASP A 505 14.70 -14.45 2.75
CA ASP A 505 13.45 -13.86 2.23
C ASP A 505 13.60 -12.38 1.95
N GLU A 506 14.26 -11.66 2.86
CA GLU A 506 14.45 -10.22 2.71
C GLU A 506 15.45 -9.90 1.58
N LEU A 507 16.51 -10.69 1.41
CA LEU A 507 17.43 -10.56 0.27
C LEU A 507 16.73 -10.78 -1.06
N ALA A 508 15.93 -11.85 -1.18
CA ALA A 508 15.15 -12.15 -2.38
C ALA A 508 14.14 -11.02 -2.69
N ARG A 509 13.56 -10.41 -1.67
CA ARG A 509 12.64 -9.27 -1.78
C ARG A 509 13.35 -8.03 -2.36
N TRP A 510 14.55 -7.71 -1.90
CA TRP A 510 15.35 -6.61 -2.44
C TRP A 510 15.86 -6.87 -3.87
N GLU A 511 16.24 -8.10 -4.18
CA GLU A 511 16.59 -8.50 -5.56
C GLU A 511 15.39 -8.27 -6.50
N LYS A 512 14.20 -8.69 -6.07
CA LYS A 512 12.96 -8.47 -6.81
C LYS A 512 12.70 -6.98 -7.05
N TYR A 513 12.83 -6.14 -6.04
CA TYR A 513 12.65 -4.69 -6.18
C TYR A 513 13.65 -4.07 -7.15
N ALA A 514 14.92 -4.43 -7.03
CA ALA A 514 15.97 -3.91 -7.90
C ALA A 514 15.76 -4.33 -9.38
N TYR A 515 15.45 -5.60 -9.59
CA TYR A 515 15.16 -6.13 -10.92
C TYR A 515 13.95 -5.43 -11.54
N GLY A 516 12.85 -5.33 -10.81
CA GLY A 516 11.62 -4.70 -11.29
C GLY A 516 11.78 -3.21 -11.59
N CYS A 517 12.48 -2.46 -10.74
CA CYS A 517 12.79 -1.06 -11.02
C CYS A 517 13.64 -0.89 -12.27
N ASN A 518 14.58 -1.80 -12.52
CA ASN A 518 15.41 -1.77 -13.72
C ASN A 518 14.58 -2.07 -14.99
N GLU A 519 13.66 -3.01 -14.94
CA GLU A 519 12.75 -3.32 -16.07
C GLU A 519 11.88 -2.15 -16.48
N LEU A 520 11.47 -1.32 -15.53
CA LEU A 520 10.64 -0.15 -15.82
C LEU A 520 11.43 0.95 -16.55
N LEU A 521 12.73 1.07 -16.27
CA LEU A 521 13.59 2.11 -16.84
C LEU A 521 14.21 1.70 -18.16
N PHE A 522 14.92 0.58 -18.15
CA PHE A 522 15.83 0.18 -19.22
C PHE A 522 15.33 -1.04 -19.97
N ASN A 523 15.50 -0.98 -21.29
CA ASN A 523 15.49 -2.19 -22.09
C ASN A 523 16.78 -3.00 -21.79
N PRO A 524 16.79 -4.32 -21.95
CA PRO A 524 18.01 -5.10 -21.89
C PRO A 524 19.07 -4.62 -22.88
N LEU A 525 20.35 -4.74 -22.54
CA LEU A 525 21.49 -4.19 -23.33
C LEU A 525 21.46 -4.59 -24.82
N ARG A 526 21.06 -5.84 -25.12
CA ARG A 526 20.97 -6.32 -26.52
C ARG A 526 19.96 -5.53 -27.33
N GLN A 527 18.93 -4.98 -26.69
CA GLN A 527 17.85 -4.24 -27.35
C GLN A 527 18.20 -2.76 -27.59
N TRP A 528 19.25 -2.24 -26.97
CA TRP A 528 19.63 -0.82 -27.07
C TRP A 528 19.92 -0.37 -28.52
N PHE A 529 20.44 -1.28 -29.33
CA PHE A 529 20.80 -0.97 -30.76
C PHE A 529 19.57 -0.70 -31.65
N TYR A 530 18.38 -1.23 -31.28
CA TYR A 530 17.18 -1.11 -32.14
C TYR A 530 15.96 -0.53 -31.42
N ARG A 531 15.87 -0.62 -30.08
CA ARG A 531 14.78 -0.04 -29.28
C ARG A 531 15.22 1.19 -28.49
N GLY A 532 16.52 1.42 -28.38
CA GLY A 532 17.12 2.41 -27.49
C GLY A 532 17.19 1.93 -26.04
N PRO A 533 17.87 2.69 -25.15
CA PRO A 533 18.10 2.28 -23.78
C PRO A 533 16.84 2.30 -22.91
N PHE A 534 15.91 3.23 -23.14
CA PHE A 534 14.77 3.46 -22.28
C PHE A 534 13.51 2.77 -22.76
N THR A 535 12.73 2.23 -21.82
CA THR A 535 11.43 1.61 -22.10
C THR A 535 10.41 2.61 -22.62
N PRO A 536 9.36 2.16 -23.34
CA PRO A 536 8.26 3.02 -23.75
C PRO A 536 7.56 3.69 -22.56
N LEU A 537 7.33 2.95 -21.46
CA LEU A 537 6.69 3.46 -20.26
C LEU A 537 7.52 4.59 -19.62
N PHE A 538 8.84 4.41 -19.50
CA PHE A 538 9.71 5.44 -18.94
C PHE A 538 9.76 6.69 -19.81
N ARG A 539 9.77 6.53 -21.14
CA ARG A 539 9.67 7.68 -22.05
C ARG A 539 8.33 8.42 -21.88
N GLN A 540 7.22 7.69 -21.84
CA GLN A 540 5.91 8.29 -21.57
C GLN A 540 5.89 9.03 -20.22
N PHE A 541 6.46 8.44 -19.17
CA PHE A 541 6.61 9.08 -17.86
C PHE A 541 7.40 10.38 -17.94
N LEU A 542 8.55 10.41 -18.63
CA LEU A 542 9.37 11.63 -18.76
C LEU A 542 8.63 12.78 -19.44
N PHE A 543 7.79 12.48 -20.45
CA PHE A 543 7.02 13.48 -21.20
C PHE A 543 5.58 13.67 -20.68
N SER A 544 5.18 13.00 -19.60
CA SER A 544 3.86 13.13 -18.99
C SER A 544 3.66 14.48 -18.29
N ASN A 545 2.43 14.76 -17.88
CA ASN A 545 2.06 15.93 -17.08
C ASN A 545 2.42 15.83 -15.59
N ILE A 546 3.10 14.76 -15.15
CA ILE A 546 3.59 14.63 -13.78
C ILE A 546 4.56 15.78 -13.50
N ARG A 547 4.50 16.31 -12.29
CA ARG A 547 5.40 17.40 -11.87
C ARG A 547 6.86 17.01 -12.01
N MET A 548 7.67 17.92 -12.52
CA MET A 548 9.10 17.67 -12.73
C MET A 548 9.82 17.27 -11.44
N THR A 549 9.44 17.87 -10.32
CA THR A 549 10.00 17.51 -9.01
C THR A 549 9.69 16.08 -8.59
N SER A 550 8.46 15.61 -8.81
CA SER A 550 8.07 14.22 -8.55
C SER A 550 8.75 13.25 -9.51
N LYS A 551 8.98 13.64 -10.76
CA LYS A 551 9.80 12.84 -11.70
C LYS A 551 11.22 12.64 -11.16
N ILE A 552 11.85 13.70 -10.65
CA ILE A 552 13.18 13.62 -10.05
C ILE A 552 13.19 12.73 -8.82
N THR A 553 12.18 12.84 -7.95
CA THR A 553 12.08 11.99 -6.75
C THR A 553 11.91 10.51 -7.12
N ILE A 554 11.06 10.20 -8.10
CA ILE A 554 10.87 8.83 -8.59
C ILE A 554 12.16 8.27 -9.20
N VAL A 555 12.86 9.05 -10.03
CA VAL A 555 14.16 8.66 -10.59
C VAL A 555 15.21 8.48 -9.50
N SER A 556 15.22 9.33 -8.48
CA SER A 556 16.09 9.18 -7.33
C SER A 556 15.81 7.89 -6.54
N TYR A 557 14.54 7.57 -6.33
CA TYR A 557 14.14 6.32 -5.67
C TYR A 557 14.68 5.09 -6.42
N ILE A 558 14.43 5.03 -7.72
CA ILE A 558 14.98 3.96 -8.57
C ILE A 558 16.51 3.97 -8.54
N GLY A 559 17.10 5.15 -8.56
CA GLY A 559 18.54 5.37 -8.45
C GLY A 559 19.18 4.81 -7.20
N THR A 560 18.43 4.66 -6.12
CA THR A 560 18.90 4.05 -4.88
C THR A 560 19.40 2.63 -5.10
N TYR A 561 18.71 1.82 -5.91
CA TYR A 561 19.12 0.45 -6.19
C TYR A 561 20.43 0.40 -6.99
N TYR A 562 20.63 1.33 -7.92
CA TYR A 562 21.91 1.40 -8.64
C TYR A 562 23.06 1.86 -7.72
N ALA A 563 22.81 2.82 -6.84
CA ALA A 563 23.80 3.26 -5.86
C ALA A 563 24.22 2.13 -4.92
N ILE A 564 23.24 1.38 -4.40
CA ILE A 564 23.49 0.20 -3.55
C ILE A 564 24.25 -0.87 -4.35
N GLY A 565 23.78 -1.25 -5.53
CA GLY A 565 24.39 -2.28 -6.37
C GLY A 565 25.79 -1.92 -6.82
N ALA A 566 26.07 -0.65 -7.13
CA ALA A 566 27.39 -0.20 -7.56
C ALA A 566 28.43 -0.10 -6.41
N ALA A 567 28.00 -0.07 -5.17
CA ALA A 567 28.87 0.26 -4.04
C ALA A 567 30.09 -0.68 -3.91
N TRP A 568 29.89 -2.00 -3.98
CA TRP A 568 31.00 -2.96 -3.89
C TRP A 568 31.92 -2.91 -5.12
N ILE A 569 31.35 -2.70 -6.32
CA ILE A 569 32.10 -2.58 -7.56
C ILE A 569 33.01 -1.35 -7.50
N LEU A 570 32.45 -0.19 -7.16
CA LEU A 570 33.19 1.05 -7.07
C LEU A 570 34.28 1.01 -6.00
N THR A 571 33.97 0.41 -4.84
CA THR A 571 34.95 0.24 -3.75
C THR A 571 36.12 -0.65 -4.18
N THR A 572 35.82 -1.77 -4.86
CA THR A 572 36.84 -2.71 -5.36
C THR A 572 37.70 -2.06 -6.45
N VAL A 573 37.07 -1.42 -7.45
CA VAL A 573 37.78 -0.73 -8.53
C VAL A 573 38.67 0.38 -7.94
N ASN A 574 38.12 1.20 -7.03
CA ASN A 574 38.87 2.27 -6.41
C ASN A 574 40.07 1.74 -5.63
N TYR A 575 39.91 0.63 -4.89
CA TYR A 575 41.02 0.00 -4.17
C TYR A 575 42.18 -0.43 -5.10
N PHE A 576 41.88 -1.09 -6.21
CA PHE A 576 42.88 -1.51 -7.17
C PHE A 576 43.50 -0.34 -7.92
N VAL A 577 42.73 0.63 -8.34
CA VAL A 577 43.22 1.84 -9.02
C VAL A 577 44.17 2.61 -8.12
N MET A 578 43.79 2.81 -6.85
CA MET A 578 44.68 3.45 -5.86
C MET A 578 45.97 2.68 -5.67
N GLY A 579 45.92 1.32 -5.60
CA GLY A 579 47.09 0.49 -5.46
C GLY A 579 48.05 0.51 -6.67
N TRP A 580 47.50 0.49 -7.89
CA TRP A 580 48.31 0.47 -9.13
C TRP A 580 48.87 1.83 -9.51
N PHE A 581 48.16 2.92 -9.24
CA PHE A 581 48.52 4.28 -9.65
C PHE A 581 48.92 5.18 -8.48
N ASN A 582 49.30 4.57 -7.34
CA ASN A 582 49.79 5.30 -6.17
C ASN A 582 50.95 6.25 -6.52
N GLY A 583 50.77 7.53 -6.22
CA GLY A 583 51.71 8.59 -6.57
C GLY A 583 51.51 9.25 -7.94
N TYR A 584 50.65 8.69 -8.80
CA TYR A 584 50.27 9.27 -10.11
C TYR A 584 48.83 9.84 -10.08
N LEU A 585 48.06 9.49 -9.06
CA LEU A 585 46.70 10.01 -8.90
C LEU A 585 46.75 11.41 -8.28
N ASP A 586 46.12 12.33 -8.92
CA ASP A 586 46.01 13.68 -8.44
C ASP A 586 44.84 13.87 -7.44
N LYS A 587 44.57 15.11 -7.05
CA LYS A 587 43.56 15.47 -6.07
C LYS A 587 42.11 15.07 -6.42
N TYR A 588 41.88 14.55 -7.59
CA TYR A 588 40.58 14.02 -8.00
C TYR A 588 40.21 12.71 -7.30
N TYR A 589 41.21 11.97 -6.85
CA TYR A 589 41.01 10.69 -6.18
C TYR A 589 41.00 10.87 -4.67
N LEU A 590 39.86 10.50 -4.06
CA LEU A 590 39.74 10.36 -2.62
C LEU A 590 40.13 8.94 -2.21
N ASP A 591 40.82 8.82 -1.10
CA ASP A 591 41.14 7.52 -0.52
C ASP A 591 39.87 6.72 -0.21
N SER A 592 39.89 5.42 -0.47
CA SER A 592 38.75 4.52 -0.22
C SER A 592 38.23 4.64 1.21
N TRP A 593 39.12 4.85 2.17
CA TRP A 593 38.75 5.09 3.57
C TRP A 593 37.97 6.37 3.76
N GLN A 594 38.28 7.46 3.08
CA GLN A 594 37.54 8.72 3.15
C GLN A 594 36.13 8.56 2.54
N VAL A 595 36.02 7.81 1.44
CA VAL A 595 34.73 7.49 0.83
C VAL A 595 33.88 6.67 1.80
N TRP A 596 34.45 5.59 2.36
CA TRP A 596 33.78 4.73 3.32
C TRP A 596 33.34 5.51 4.57
N PHE A 597 34.21 6.34 5.13
CA PHE A 597 33.92 7.13 6.33
C PHE A 597 32.80 8.17 6.05
N SER A 598 32.82 8.79 4.88
CA SER A 598 31.76 9.73 4.47
C SER A 598 30.40 9.00 4.35
N LEU A 599 30.36 7.79 3.80
CA LEU A 599 29.16 6.96 3.73
C LEU A 599 28.63 6.62 5.15
N VAL A 600 29.50 6.23 6.06
CA VAL A 600 29.14 5.94 7.45
C VAL A 600 28.57 7.18 8.15
N ILE A 601 29.18 8.36 7.98
CA ILE A 601 28.68 9.59 8.57
C ILE A 601 27.30 9.94 8.00
N VAL A 602 27.10 9.88 6.69
CA VAL A 602 25.84 10.25 6.05
C VAL A 602 24.72 9.28 6.39
N PHE A 603 24.92 7.99 6.23
CA PHE A 603 23.85 7.01 6.40
C PHE A 603 23.65 6.62 7.87
N ASN A 604 24.70 6.28 8.60
CA ASN A 604 24.57 5.82 9.98
C ASN A 604 24.60 6.97 11.00
N GLY A 605 25.30 8.07 10.74
CA GLY A 605 25.31 9.23 11.61
C GLY A 605 24.11 10.14 11.34
N LEU A 606 24.15 10.86 10.22
CA LEU A 606 23.16 11.88 9.89
C LEU A 606 21.76 11.28 9.73
N GLY A 607 21.63 10.12 9.05
CA GLY A 607 20.36 9.44 8.84
C GLY A 607 19.66 9.06 10.14
N ASN A 608 20.39 8.39 11.07
CA ASN A 608 19.81 7.99 12.35
C ASN A 608 19.50 9.18 13.28
N ILE A 609 20.33 10.22 13.28
CA ILE A 609 20.08 11.43 14.07
C ILE A 609 18.85 12.17 13.52
N SER A 610 18.75 12.34 12.20
CA SER A 610 17.64 13.05 11.57
C SER A 610 16.29 12.36 11.84
N LEU A 611 16.27 11.03 11.73
CA LEU A 611 15.08 10.23 12.04
C LEU A 611 14.72 10.28 13.52
N ALA A 612 15.69 10.27 14.43
CA ALA A 612 15.43 10.41 15.86
C ALA A 612 14.85 11.79 16.20
N ILE A 613 15.38 12.85 15.58
CA ILE A 613 14.85 14.22 15.75
C ILE A 613 13.43 14.30 15.16
N MET A 614 13.19 13.76 13.98
CA MET A 614 11.87 13.74 13.36
C MET A 614 10.86 13.02 14.26
N ARG A 615 11.17 11.81 14.74
CA ARG A 615 10.30 11.03 15.64
C ARG A 615 9.99 11.77 16.94
N TYR A 616 10.97 12.49 17.48
CA TYR A 616 10.75 13.37 18.63
C TYR A 616 9.81 14.54 18.28
N ARG A 617 9.99 15.19 17.14
CA ARG A 617 9.18 16.34 16.71
C ARG A 617 7.73 15.99 16.38
N ILE A 618 7.48 14.78 15.92
CA ILE A 618 6.11 14.28 15.67
C ILE A 618 5.45 13.70 16.94
N GLY A 619 6.17 13.64 18.06
CA GLY A 619 5.64 13.15 19.35
C GLY A 619 5.58 11.62 19.47
N ASP A 620 6.25 10.88 18.58
CA ASP A 620 6.30 9.42 18.62
C ASP A 620 7.06 8.90 19.85
N LYS A 621 8.29 9.44 20.09
CA LYS A 621 9.14 9.04 21.20
C LYS A 621 9.94 10.23 21.74
N SER A 622 10.48 10.09 22.98
CA SER A 622 11.49 11.03 23.48
C SER A 622 12.74 10.97 22.60
N PHE A 623 13.46 12.08 22.47
CA PHE A 623 14.66 12.17 21.63
C PHE A 623 15.70 11.07 21.95
N PHE A 624 16.04 10.92 23.22
CA PHE A 624 17.00 9.89 23.64
C PHE A 624 16.46 8.47 23.46
N GLY A 625 15.15 8.26 23.65
CA GLY A 625 14.49 6.97 23.40
C GLY A 625 14.56 6.58 21.92
N ALA A 626 14.23 7.53 21.01
CA ALA A 626 14.33 7.33 19.57
C ALA A 626 15.77 7.08 19.11
N LEU A 627 16.71 7.86 19.65
CA LEU A 627 18.13 7.74 19.34
C LEU A 627 18.69 6.38 19.78
N PHE A 628 18.38 5.94 21.01
CA PHE A 628 18.82 4.63 21.52
C PHE A 628 18.25 3.48 20.69
N GLU A 629 16.97 3.57 20.32
CA GLU A 629 16.34 2.55 19.50
C GLU A 629 16.97 2.48 18.10
N ASN A 630 17.23 3.63 17.47
CA ASN A 630 17.92 3.68 16.18
C ASN A 630 19.31 3.04 16.27
N PHE A 631 20.09 3.38 17.30
CA PHE A 631 21.43 2.82 17.50
C PHE A 631 21.42 1.33 17.86
N LYS A 632 20.37 0.84 18.53
CA LYS A 632 20.22 -0.59 18.83
C LYS A 632 20.26 -1.45 17.58
N TRP A 633 19.65 -0.98 16.48
CA TRP A 633 19.51 -1.75 15.25
C TRP A 633 20.59 -1.45 14.20
N ILE A 634 21.44 -0.44 14.46
CA ILE A 634 22.42 0.06 13.47
C ILE A 634 23.37 -1.04 13.01
N LEU A 635 23.86 -1.88 13.91
CA LEU A 635 24.83 -2.91 13.58
C LEU A 635 24.23 -3.98 12.67
N MET A 636 23.02 -4.46 13.01
CA MET A 636 22.32 -5.45 12.21
C MET A 636 22.00 -4.89 10.82
N LEU A 637 21.46 -3.68 10.76
CA LEU A 637 21.08 -3.04 9.49
C LEU A 637 22.32 -2.71 8.65
N ALA A 638 23.42 -2.27 9.25
CA ALA A 638 24.67 -1.99 8.52
C ALA A 638 25.27 -3.26 7.90
N ILE A 639 25.25 -4.38 8.61
CA ILE A 639 25.71 -5.67 8.09
C ILE A 639 24.79 -6.15 6.97
N PHE A 640 23.47 -6.09 7.18
CA PHE A 640 22.47 -6.52 6.20
C PHE A 640 22.57 -5.67 4.93
N LEU A 641 22.48 -4.33 5.04
CA LEU A 641 22.54 -3.43 3.89
C LEU A 641 23.91 -3.47 3.18
N GLY A 642 25.00 -3.73 3.90
CA GLY A 642 26.32 -3.93 3.32
C GLY A 642 26.39 -5.19 2.45
N GLY A 643 25.79 -6.30 2.90
CA GLY A 643 25.67 -7.55 2.12
C GLY A 643 24.75 -7.43 0.92
N LEU A 644 23.75 -6.57 1.01
CA LEU A 644 22.74 -6.35 -0.02
C LEU A 644 23.31 -5.87 -1.36
N SER A 645 24.43 -5.14 -1.34
CA SER A 645 25.04 -4.55 -2.53
C SER A 645 25.33 -5.57 -3.64
N LEU A 646 25.83 -6.76 -3.28
CA LEU A 646 26.10 -7.82 -4.26
C LEU A 646 24.82 -8.39 -4.88
N HIS A 647 23.82 -8.65 -4.06
CA HIS A 647 22.53 -9.20 -4.49
C HIS A 647 21.78 -8.23 -5.41
N VAL A 648 21.73 -6.96 -5.05
CA VAL A 648 21.12 -5.91 -5.87
C VAL A 648 21.85 -5.77 -7.21
N SER A 649 23.19 -5.79 -7.23
CA SER A 649 23.92 -5.72 -8.51
C SER A 649 23.69 -6.96 -9.37
N GLN A 650 23.60 -8.14 -8.77
CA GLN A 650 23.25 -9.37 -9.49
C GLN A 650 21.87 -9.24 -10.16
N ALA A 651 20.87 -8.76 -9.44
CA ALA A 651 19.52 -8.55 -9.99
C ALA A 651 19.49 -7.53 -11.13
N LEU A 652 20.18 -6.39 -10.97
CA LEU A 652 20.29 -5.37 -12.02
C LEU A 652 20.99 -5.92 -13.27
N LEU A 653 22.09 -6.63 -13.11
CA LEU A 653 22.86 -7.23 -14.21
C LEU A 653 22.06 -8.37 -14.87
N ALA A 654 21.36 -9.19 -14.09
CA ALA A 654 20.53 -10.25 -14.64
C ALA A 654 19.50 -9.69 -15.62
N HIS A 655 18.78 -8.62 -15.27
CA HIS A 655 17.88 -7.96 -16.20
C HIS A 655 18.62 -7.38 -17.43
N MET A 656 19.73 -6.68 -17.24
CA MET A 656 20.47 -6.07 -18.34
C MET A 656 20.99 -7.08 -19.36
N PHE A 657 21.31 -8.31 -18.92
CA PHE A 657 21.80 -9.40 -19.76
C PHE A 657 20.74 -10.44 -20.15
N GLU A 658 19.47 -10.19 -19.85
CA GLU A 658 18.34 -11.11 -20.11
C GLU A 658 18.54 -12.50 -19.46
N ILE A 659 19.06 -12.51 -18.22
CA ILE A 659 19.18 -13.72 -17.41
C ILE A 659 17.91 -13.85 -16.59
N ASP A 660 17.19 -14.94 -16.79
CA ASP A 660 15.98 -15.21 -16.01
C ASP A 660 16.32 -15.52 -14.56
N MET A 661 15.68 -14.81 -13.64
CA MET A 661 15.73 -15.07 -12.21
C MET A 661 14.45 -15.76 -11.78
N THR A 662 14.58 -16.73 -10.89
CA THR A 662 13.43 -17.41 -10.28
C THR A 662 13.05 -16.70 -8.99
N TRP A 663 11.78 -16.34 -8.88
CA TRP A 663 11.24 -15.64 -7.71
C TRP A 663 10.48 -16.64 -6.84
N GLY A 664 10.98 -16.89 -5.63
CA GLY A 664 10.30 -17.70 -4.61
C GLY A 664 9.15 -16.93 -3.95
N ALA A 665 8.18 -17.65 -3.40
CA ALA A 665 7.21 -17.07 -2.46
C ALA A 665 7.92 -16.81 -1.12
N THR A 666 7.65 -15.68 -0.49
CA THR A 666 8.15 -15.35 0.85
C THR A 666 7.46 -16.25 1.88
N GLY A 667 8.20 -16.85 2.81
CA GLY A 667 7.63 -17.62 3.91
C GLY A 667 6.74 -16.74 4.80
N LYS A 668 5.49 -17.15 4.99
CA LYS A 668 4.49 -16.41 5.80
C LYS A 668 4.14 -17.13 7.09
N GLU A 669 4.67 -18.32 7.29
CA GLU A 669 4.45 -19.19 8.44
C GLU A 669 5.77 -19.49 9.15
N ALA A 670 5.70 -19.72 10.47
CA ALA A 670 6.84 -20.18 11.23
C ALA A 670 7.15 -21.63 10.82
N GLU A 671 8.12 -21.82 9.95
CA GLU A 671 8.73 -23.12 9.76
C GLU A 671 9.67 -23.41 10.95
N PHE A 672 9.59 -24.62 11.51
CA PHE A 672 10.59 -25.08 12.48
C PHE A 672 11.92 -25.28 11.75
N SER A 673 12.70 -24.21 11.62
CA SER A 673 14.05 -24.27 11.11
C SER A 673 15.04 -24.35 12.29
N ASN A 674 15.99 -25.24 12.16
CA ASN A 674 17.10 -25.37 13.07
C ASN A 674 18.35 -24.97 12.28
N PHE A 675 19.29 -24.23 12.90
CA PHE A 675 20.58 -23.84 12.29
C PHE A 675 21.27 -24.99 11.53
N PHE A 676 21.19 -26.24 12.04
CA PHE A 676 21.74 -27.43 11.39
C PHE A 676 20.93 -27.91 10.16
N ILE A 677 19.71 -27.43 9.95
CA ILE A 677 18.89 -27.71 8.79
C ILE A 677 19.09 -26.66 7.70
N GLU A 678 19.39 -25.42 8.08
CA GLU A 678 19.58 -24.30 7.14
C GLU A 678 20.98 -24.23 6.53
N VAL A 679 22.01 -24.60 7.29
CA VAL A 679 23.40 -24.57 6.82
C VAL A 679 23.69 -25.47 5.61
N PRO A 680 23.02 -26.61 5.39
CA PRO A 680 23.19 -27.41 4.16
C PRO A 680 22.40 -26.90 2.95
N LYS A 681 21.43 -26.02 3.10
CA LYS A 681 20.68 -25.40 2.00
C LYS A 681 21.39 -24.15 1.48
#